data_35eca3cfb8026fef730c841647fb211f
#
_entry.id   35eca3cfb8026fef730c841647fb211f
#
_cell.length_a   1.000
_cell.length_b   1.000
_cell.length_c   1.000
_cell.angle_alpha   90.00
_cell.angle_beta   90.00
_cell.angle_gamma   90.00
#
_symmetry.space_group_name_H-M   'P 1'
#
loop_
_entity.id
_entity.type
_entity.pdbx_description
1 polymer ?
#
loop_
_entity_poly.entity_id
_entity_poly.type
_entity_poly.pdbx_seq_one_letter_code
_entity_poly.pdbx_strand_id
1 'polypeptide(L)'
;MSSLLWKINRLKAMGLPEISYRVHQAVGALLEKRGWGLAMEPPEPGGSFGNSWLQSLPLAFGETRQQYIHRAESVLSGRFNVFSLPQAELGFPPNWHKDPKTGTVSPLDFGKTLNYRDEAIVGDIKYLWEPNRHLELVHLAQAWHLCGESRFLDGARTLLDSWFEQNPYPLGVNWTSSLEHGIRLINWSFAWHLFGGEHSQLFAGAVGADLRRKWLGSIYQHCFFIGGHFSRFSSANNHLIGEYAGLFIAAVTWPLWPDSARWLEESQRGLEREARAQNAEDGGNREQAIWYHHEVADMLLLCGLAGRANRTELSAGYWSRFEAMLEYIASLMDVAGELPMIGDSDDAVIVDLGIERDVYRSLLATGAILFERGDLKAKATAFDDKSRWLLGDDAQRRFDAISSAGSQLPIHRAFRETGYYILGDAFETADEIRLIADAGDLGYLSIAAHGHADALAFTLSVGGHEILVDPGTYSYHTQQVWRDYFKGTSAHNTVRVDRLDQSSSGGNFLWLRHAGAECLEFSPGTSEDVWLAQHDGYTVLPDPVTHKRKIHLDKHGHVLHVTDSLLCSARHEVELHWHCSEHATVRLEDRFVRIETGDVIVEISMPGLPWQAEIIEGQLEPPLGWISRRFDTKVQSPTIRWRGAIDGTAHLETLIKISRTKD
;
A
#
# COMPACT_ATOMS: atom_id res chain seq x y z
N MET A 1 -10.65 -23.24 -0.27
CA MET A 1 -9.67 -24.32 0.16
C MET A 1 -9.98 -24.74 1.59
N SER A 2 -9.90 -26.03 1.96
CA SER A 2 -10.17 -26.41 3.35
C SER A 2 -9.11 -25.80 4.28
N SER A 3 -9.51 -25.34 5.47
CA SER A 3 -8.62 -24.77 6.51
C SER A 3 -7.41 -25.67 6.82
N LEU A 4 -7.59 -27.01 6.72
CA LEU A 4 -6.53 -27.98 6.95
C LEU A 4 -5.48 -27.98 5.82
N LEU A 5 -5.90 -27.93 4.56
CA LEU A 5 -5.01 -27.89 3.40
C LEU A 5 -4.16 -26.61 3.41
N TRP A 6 -4.76 -25.47 3.73
CA TRP A 6 -4.04 -24.22 3.89
C TRP A 6 -2.95 -24.33 4.98
N LYS A 7 -3.28 -24.92 6.15
CA LYS A 7 -2.31 -25.11 7.23
C LYS A 7 -1.15 -26.02 6.82
N ILE A 8 -1.41 -27.10 6.08
CA ILE A 8 -0.37 -28.00 5.57
C ILE A 8 0.55 -27.27 4.58
N ASN A 9 -0.02 -26.52 3.64
CA ASN A 9 0.73 -25.77 2.66
C ASN A 9 1.56 -24.67 3.33
N ARG A 10 1.01 -23.98 4.31
CA ARG A 10 1.71 -22.98 5.09
C ARG A 10 2.91 -23.60 5.85
N LEU A 11 2.75 -24.77 6.45
CA LEU A 11 3.85 -25.46 7.13
C LEU A 11 4.98 -25.85 6.18
N LYS A 12 4.67 -26.25 4.94
CA LYS A 12 5.69 -26.58 3.93
C LYS A 12 6.53 -25.37 3.52
N ALA A 13 5.97 -24.18 3.58
CA ALA A 13 6.65 -22.92 3.25
C ALA A 13 7.52 -22.37 4.40
N MET A 14 7.49 -22.99 5.60
CA MET A 14 8.21 -22.52 6.79
C MET A 14 9.48 -23.32 7.05
N GLY A 15 10.56 -22.63 7.42
CA GLY A 15 11.77 -23.26 7.97
C GLY A 15 11.59 -23.65 9.46
N LEU A 16 12.47 -24.51 9.96
CA LEU A 16 12.45 -24.96 11.37
C LEU A 16 12.45 -23.80 12.40
N PRO A 17 13.24 -22.71 12.24
CA PRO A 17 13.20 -21.59 13.15
C PRO A 17 11.83 -20.90 13.20
N GLU A 18 11.15 -20.74 12.06
CA GLU A 18 9.81 -20.18 12.00
C GLU A 18 8.78 -21.09 12.65
N ILE A 19 8.84 -22.39 12.41
CA ILE A 19 7.94 -23.36 13.06
C ILE A 19 8.09 -23.28 14.58
N SER A 20 9.33 -23.25 15.09
CA SER A 20 9.61 -23.09 16.53
C SER A 20 9.00 -21.79 17.07
N TYR A 21 9.20 -20.70 16.37
CA TYR A 21 8.62 -19.40 16.74
C TYR A 21 7.09 -19.43 16.78
N ARG A 22 6.44 -20.02 15.74
CA ARG A 22 4.95 -20.15 15.69
C ARG A 22 4.40 -21.02 16.81
N VAL A 23 5.10 -22.10 17.15
CA VAL A 23 4.73 -22.95 18.30
C VAL A 23 4.83 -22.16 19.60
N HIS A 24 5.91 -21.41 19.80
CA HIS A 24 6.07 -20.56 20.97
C HIS A 24 4.96 -19.52 21.09
N GLN A 25 4.62 -18.83 19.99
CA GLN A 25 3.52 -17.87 19.94
C GLN A 25 2.16 -18.52 20.25
N ALA A 26 1.91 -19.72 19.72
CA ALA A 26 0.65 -20.45 19.98
C ALA A 26 0.53 -20.88 21.45
N VAL A 27 1.64 -21.36 22.03
CA VAL A 27 1.68 -21.71 23.47
C VAL A 27 1.52 -20.45 24.33
N GLY A 28 2.20 -19.36 23.98
CA GLY A 28 2.05 -18.06 24.64
C GLY A 28 0.60 -17.60 24.65
N ALA A 29 -0.06 -17.58 23.49
CA ALA A 29 -1.47 -17.20 23.39
C ALA A 29 -2.41 -18.07 24.23
N LEU A 30 -2.13 -19.37 24.39
CA LEU A 30 -2.90 -20.25 25.27
C LEU A 30 -2.67 -19.96 26.76
N LEU A 31 -1.47 -19.56 27.15
CA LEU A 31 -1.15 -19.12 28.52
C LEU A 31 -1.80 -17.77 28.83
N GLU A 32 -1.69 -16.81 27.89
CA GLU A 32 -2.33 -15.50 27.98
C GLU A 32 -3.87 -15.63 28.11
N LYS A 33 -4.50 -16.53 27.34
CA LYS A 33 -5.93 -16.81 27.46
C LYS A 33 -6.34 -17.31 28.87
N ARG A 34 -5.38 -17.87 29.62
CA ARG A 34 -5.57 -18.30 31.02
C ARG A 34 -5.16 -17.22 32.03
N GLY A 35 -4.82 -16.00 31.56
CA GLY A 35 -4.42 -14.87 32.41
C GLY A 35 -2.94 -14.80 32.74
N TRP A 36 -2.06 -15.60 32.11
CA TRP A 36 -0.63 -15.58 32.38
C TRP A 36 0.10 -14.67 31.39
N GLY A 37 1.02 -13.84 31.89
CA GLY A 37 1.86 -13.00 31.03
C GLY A 37 1.13 -11.80 30.41
N LEU A 38 0.02 -11.36 30.99
CA LEU A 38 -0.77 -10.21 30.53
C LEU A 38 -0.47 -8.96 31.37
N ALA A 39 -0.52 -7.79 30.75
CA ALA A 39 -0.41 -6.49 31.42
C ALA A 39 -1.80 -5.98 31.85
N MET A 40 -2.51 -6.76 32.69
CA MET A 40 -3.84 -6.39 33.18
C MET A 40 -3.84 -5.11 34.00
N GLU A 41 -2.81 -4.92 34.81
CA GLU A 41 -2.58 -3.72 35.62
C GLU A 41 -1.29 -3.04 35.12
N PRO A 42 -1.40 -2.03 34.23
CA PRO A 42 -0.24 -1.24 33.82
C PRO A 42 0.46 -0.60 35.02
N PRO A 43 1.80 -0.54 35.02
CA PRO A 43 2.51 0.18 36.07
C PRO A 43 2.19 1.68 36.01
N GLU A 44 2.24 2.34 37.17
CA GLU A 44 2.06 3.78 37.24
C GLU A 44 3.10 4.51 36.37
N PRO A 45 2.67 5.50 35.58
CA PRO A 45 3.60 6.27 34.76
C PRO A 45 4.52 7.11 35.60
N GLY A 46 5.82 6.98 35.36
CA GLY A 46 6.87 7.78 35.99
C GLY A 46 7.75 8.42 34.91
N GLY A 47 8.53 9.43 35.29
CA GLY A 47 9.41 10.09 34.31
C GLY A 47 8.76 11.30 33.60
N SER A 48 9.40 11.74 32.53
CA SER A 48 8.96 12.93 31.75
C SER A 48 8.47 12.51 30.37
N PHE A 49 7.49 13.21 29.85
CA PHE A 49 7.03 13.03 28.48
C PHE A 49 8.11 13.41 27.46
N GLY A 50 8.06 12.80 26.29
CA GLY A 50 8.91 13.18 25.16
C GLY A 50 8.53 14.54 24.58
N ASN A 51 9.44 15.09 23.78
CA ASN A 51 9.18 16.32 23.04
C ASN A 51 8.11 16.11 21.98
N SER A 52 7.31 17.15 21.73
CA SER A 52 6.46 17.15 20.55
C SER A 52 7.33 17.03 19.30
N TRP A 53 7.01 16.08 18.46
CA TRP A 53 7.71 15.88 17.20
C TRP A 53 7.02 16.58 16.01
N LEU A 54 5.84 17.18 16.26
CA LEU A 54 5.26 18.17 15.38
C LEU A 54 5.98 19.50 15.64
N GLN A 55 6.79 19.96 14.68
CA GLN A 55 7.78 21.02 14.89
C GLN A 55 7.17 22.37 15.23
N SER A 56 6.14 22.77 14.53
CA SER A 56 5.31 23.92 14.88
C SER A 56 3.91 23.62 14.40
N LEU A 57 2.95 23.65 15.33
CA LEU A 57 1.57 23.38 14.96
C LEU A 57 1.07 24.52 14.08
N PRO A 58 0.69 24.25 12.82
CA PRO A 58 0.29 25.29 11.89
C PRO A 58 -1.06 25.91 12.29
N LEU A 59 -1.20 27.22 12.06
CA LEU A 59 -2.43 27.97 12.31
C LEU A 59 -3.00 28.57 11.03
N ALA A 60 -2.20 28.68 9.98
CA ALA A 60 -2.53 29.40 8.76
C ALA A 60 -2.99 28.45 7.65
N PHE A 61 -4.23 27.97 7.73
CA PHE A 61 -4.83 27.12 6.71
C PHE A 61 -5.77 27.87 5.74
N GLY A 62 -5.93 29.17 5.89
CA GLY A 62 -6.80 29.96 4.99
C GLY A 62 -8.20 29.37 4.86
N GLU A 63 -8.65 29.15 3.62
CA GLU A 63 -9.97 28.60 3.32
C GLU A 63 -10.12 27.14 3.73
N THR A 64 -9.05 26.34 3.75
CA THR A 64 -9.11 24.92 4.13
C THR A 64 -9.40 24.72 5.62
N ARG A 65 -9.18 25.72 6.48
CA ARG A 65 -9.52 25.67 7.90
C ARG A 65 -10.97 25.24 8.15
N GLN A 66 -11.92 25.78 7.36
CA GLN A 66 -13.33 25.42 7.52
C GLN A 66 -13.60 23.97 7.12
N GLN A 67 -12.85 23.42 6.17
CA GLN A 67 -12.99 22.03 5.76
C GLN A 67 -12.53 21.05 6.87
N TYR A 68 -11.47 21.39 7.63
CA TYR A 68 -11.06 20.61 8.82
C TYR A 68 -12.14 20.63 9.90
N ILE A 69 -12.74 21.81 10.16
CA ILE A 69 -13.82 21.92 11.13
C ILE A 69 -15.03 21.07 10.67
N HIS A 70 -15.43 21.17 9.42
CA HIS A 70 -16.55 20.40 8.88
C HIS A 70 -16.30 18.88 8.92
N ARG A 71 -15.05 18.43 8.62
CA ARG A 71 -14.67 17.01 8.74
C ARG A 71 -14.84 16.51 10.18
N ALA A 72 -14.42 17.29 11.16
CA ALA A 72 -14.61 16.96 12.57
C ALA A 72 -16.09 17.01 13.01
N GLU A 73 -16.91 17.90 12.45
CA GLU A 73 -18.37 17.95 12.68
C GLU A 73 -19.05 16.67 12.13
N SER A 74 -18.61 16.16 11.00
CA SER A 74 -19.09 14.88 10.47
C SER A 74 -18.84 13.75 11.47
N VAL A 75 -17.66 13.69 12.08
CA VAL A 75 -17.34 12.72 13.14
C VAL A 75 -18.30 12.86 14.33
N LEU A 76 -18.50 14.09 14.84
CA LEU A 76 -19.42 14.34 15.95
C LEU A 76 -20.87 13.97 15.62
N SER A 77 -21.26 14.00 14.35
CA SER A 77 -22.56 13.53 13.88
C SER A 77 -22.65 12.03 13.65
N GLY A 78 -21.58 11.26 13.95
CA GLY A 78 -21.54 9.82 13.79
C GLY A 78 -21.28 9.33 12.36
N ARG A 79 -20.75 10.19 11.50
CA ARG A 79 -20.44 9.88 10.10
C ARG A 79 -18.94 9.77 9.89
N PHE A 80 -18.53 8.63 9.37
CA PHE A 80 -17.13 8.26 9.17
C PHE A 80 -16.88 7.87 7.70
N ASN A 81 -15.69 8.11 7.20
CA ASN A 81 -15.28 7.59 5.90
C ASN A 81 -14.57 6.25 6.10
N VAL A 82 -15.11 5.16 5.54
CA VAL A 82 -14.56 3.82 5.68
C VAL A 82 -14.49 3.18 4.30
N PHE A 83 -13.33 3.23 3.66
CA PHE A 83 -13.10 2.67 2.31
C PHE A 83 -14.18 3.08 1.28
N SER A 84 -14.90 2.10 0.72
CA SER A 84 -15.97 2.34 -0.25
C SER A 84 -17.26 2.93 0.36
N LEU A 85 -17.30 3.13 1.67
CA LEU A 85 -18.45 3.70 2.39
C LEU A 85 -18.15 5.15 2.82
N PRO A 86 -18.34 6.14 1.94
CA PRO A 86 -18.18 7.53 2.31
C PRO A 86 -19.33 7.95 3.25
N GLN A 87 -19.00 8.70 4.30
CA GLN A 87 -19.97 9.21 5.29
C GLN A 87 -20.86 8.13 5.91
N ALA A 88 -20.27 6.93 6.17
CA ALA A 88 -20.98 5.81 6.81
C ALA A 88 -21.53 6.22 8.18
N GLU A 89 -22.80 5.93 8.44
CA GLU A 89 -23.46 6.23 9.71
C GLU A 89 -23.14 5.18 10.78
N LEU A 90 -22.03 5.39 11.51
CA LEU A 90 -21.60 4.50 12.58
C LEU A 90 -22.23 4.86 13.94
N GLY A 91 -22.82 6.07 14.07
CA GLY A 91 -23.26 6.65 15.33
C GLY A 91 -22.11 7.32 16.09
N PHE A 92 -22.45 8.06 17.17
CA PHE A 92 -21.47 8.73 18.02
C PHE A 92 -21.80 8.55 19.51
N PRO A 93 -20.94 7.84 20.30
CA PRO A 93 -19.81 7.06 19.84
C PRO A 93 -20.25 5.83 19.02
N PRO A 94 -19.39 5.28 18.14
CA PRO A 94 -19.74 4.10 17.35
C PRO A 94 -19.77 2.82 18.19
N ASN A 95 -20.41 1.78 17.67
CA ASN A 95 -20.19 0.42 18.13
C ASN A 95 -18.87 -0.11 17.51
N TRP A 96 -17.80 -0.13 18.31
CA TRP A 96 -16.44 -0.48 17.89
C TRP A 96 -16.25 -1.94 17.45
N HIS A 97 -17.28 -2.78 17.64
CA HIS A 97 -17.30 -4.19 17.25
C HIS A 97 -18.19 -4.48 16.05
N LYS A 98 -18.91 -3.48 15.53
CA LYS A 98 -19.82 -3.64 14.41
C LYS A 98 -19.14 -3.30 13.10
N ASP A 99 -19.04 -4.28 12.19
CA ASP A 99 -18.64 -4.04 10.81
C ASP A 99 -19.67 -3.17 10.08
N PRO A 100 -19.30 -1.95 9.61
CA PRO A 100 -20.25 -1.07 8.94
C PRO A 100 -20.72 -1.59 7.57
N LYS A 101 -19.96 -2.49 6.93
CA LYS A 101 -20.29 -3.04 5.61
C LYS A 101 -21.32 -4.15 5.70
N THR A 102 -21.13 -5.11 6.60
CA THR A 102 -22.00 -6.29 6.72
C THR A 102 -23.03 -6.20 7.85
N GLY A 103 -22.80 -5.28 8.80
CA GLY A 103 -23.59 -5.18 10.02
C GLY A 103 -23.28 -6.23 11.09
N THR A 104 -22.33 -7.14 10.82
CA THR A 104 -21.90 -8.19 11.76
C THR A 104 -21.26 -7.57 13.00
N VAL A 105 -21.64 -8.10 14.19
CA VAL A 105 -21.05 -7.68 15.46
C VAL A 105 -20.07 -8.75 15.93
N SER A 106 -18.80 -8.40 16.01
CA SER A 106 -17.73 -9.28 16.44
C SER A 106 -17.81 -9.61 17.94
N PRO A 107 -17.52 -10.85 18.37
CA PRO A 107 -17.55 -11.23 19.79
C PRO A 107 -16.35 -10.67 20.56
N LEU A 108 -16.54 -10.53 21.89
CA LEU A 108 -15.50 -10.19 22.85
C LEU A 108 -14.69 -11.40 23.35
N ASP A 109 -14.32 -12.28 22.44
CA ASP A 109 -13.45 -13.40 22.74
C ASP A 109 -12.00 -12.96 22.92
N PHE A 110 -11.13 -13.82 23.47
CA PHE A 110 -9.71 -13.55 23.60
C PHE A 110 -9.07 -13.27 22.23
N GLY A 111 -8.56 -12.06 22.02
CA GLY A 111 -8.14 -11.53 20.72
C GLY A 111 -7.19 -12.45 19.95
N LYS A 112 -6.09 -12.91 20.58
CA LYS A 112 -5.10 -13.76 19.89
C LYS A 112 -5.62 -15.13 19.43
N THR A 113 -6.78 -15.58 19.90
CA THR A 113 -7.42 -16.84 19.44
C THR A 113 -8.69 -16.61 18.64
N LEU A 114 -9.12 -15.36 18.47
CA LEU A 114 -10.26 -15.00 17.65
C LEU A 114 -9.94 -15.22 16.17
N ASN A 115 -10.80 -15.94 15.45
CA ASN A 115 -10.64 -16.14 14.01
C ASN A 115 -11.15 -14.92 13.23
N TYR A 116 -10.39 -13.85 13.22
CA TYR A 116 -10.73 -12.59 12.55
C TYR A 116 -10.77 -12.67 11.02
N ARG A 117 -10.41 -13.82 10.41
CA ARG A 117 -10.51 -14.04 8.95
C ARG A 117 -11.82 -14.71 8.54
N ASP A 118 -12.66 -15.03 9.50
CA ASP A 118 -13.95 -15.67 9.26
C ASP A 118 -15.05 -14.60 9.21
N GLU A 119 -15.53 -14.30 8.01
CA GLU A 119 -16.54 -13.29 7.74
C GLU A 119 -17.86 -13.56 8.51
N ALA A 120 -18.17 -14.82 8.77
CA ALA A 120 -19.35 -15.18 9.55
C ALA A 120 -19.24 -14.79 11.04
N ILE A 121 -17.99 -14.62 11.55
CA ILE A 121 -17.73 -14.27 12.96
C ILE A 121 -17.56 -12.77 13.13
N VAL A 122 -16.81 -12.11 12.24
CA VAL A 122 -16.39 -10.72 12.42
C VAL A 122 -16.86 -9.77 11.32
N GLY A 123 -17.46 -10.27 10.24
CA GLY A 123 -17.72 -9.50 9.03
C GLY A 123 -16.44 -9.28 8.22
N ASP A 124 -16.37 -8.20 7.47
CA ASP A 124 -15.15 -7.81 6.77
C ASP A 124 -14.20 -7.12 7.75
N ILE A 125 -13.14 -7.83 8.14
CA ILE A 125 -12.23 -7.36 9.19
C ILE A 125 -11.56 -6.02 8.84
N LYS A 126 -11.34 -5.70 7.55
CA LYS A 126 -10.76 -4.42 7.14
C LYS A 126 -11.68 -3.26 7.51
N TYR A 127 -12.97 -3.38 7.22
CA TYR A 127 -13.98 -2.38 7.57
C TYR A 127 -14.18 -2.22 9.08
N LEU A 128 -13.90 -3.29 9.84
CA LEU A 128 -13.98 -3.25 11.28
C LEU A 128 -12.74 -2.60 11.92
N TRP A 129 -11.53 -2.86 11.38
CA TRP A 129 -10.30 -2.25 11.89
C TRP A 129 -10.17 -0.76 11.57
N GLU A 130 -10.63 -0.30 10.39
CA GLU A 130 -10.39 1.06 9.92
C GLU A 130 -10.88 2.14 10.92
N PRO A 131 -12.13 2.15 11.42
CA PRO A 131 -12.54 3.13 12.43
C PRO A 131 -11.76 3.00 13.74
N ASN A 132 -11.27 1.79 14.07
CA ASN A 132 -10.51 1.50 15.28
C ASN A 132 -9.03 1.94 15.19
N ARG A 133 -8.57 2.48 14.05
CA ARG A 133 -7.27 3.14 13.89
C ARG A 133 -7.24 4.54 14.48
N HIS A 134 -8.42 5.11 14.78
CA HIS A 134 -8.62 6.42 15.37
C HIS A 134 -8.10 7.60 14.53
N LEU A 135 -8.24 7.53 13.21
CA LEU A 135 -8.00 8.67 12.32
C LEU A 135 -8.92 9.85 12.68
N GLU A 136 -10.16 9.56 13.05
CA GLU A 136 -11.18 10.54 13.45
C GLU A 136 -10.81 11.28 14.74
N LEU A 137 -10.08 10.67 15.64
CA LEU A 137 -9.54 11.33 16.82
C LEU A 137 -8.56 12.44 16.44
N VAL A 138 -7.74 12.18 15.39
CA VAL A 138 -6.83 13.19 14.83
C VAL A 138 -7.62 14.34 14.19
N HIS A 139 -8.72 14.06 13.48
CA HIS A 139 -9.59 15.09 12.89
C HIS A 139 -10.19 16.01 13.96
N LEU A 140 -10.67 15.43 15.08
CA LEU A 140 -11.15 16.23 16.22
C LEU A 140 -10.04 17.08 16.83
N ALA A 141 -8.82 16.53 16.93
CA ALA A 141 -7.66 17.23 17.48
C ALA A 141 -7.20 18.40 16.56
N GLN A 142 -7.23 18.21 15.24
CA GLN A 142 -6.95 19.27 14.26
C GLN A 142 -7.99 20.40 14.37
N ALA A 143 -9.27 20.07 14.43
CA ALA A 143 -10.33 21.08 14.57
C ALA A 143 -10.21 21.84 15.89
N TRP A 144 -9.96 21.14 17.02
CA TRP A 144 -9.67 21.78 18.30
C TRP A 144 -8.50 22.76 18.21
N HIS A 145 -7.38 22.31 17.65
CA HIS A 145 -6.19 23.13 17.49
C HIS A 145 -6.48 24.41 16.67
N LEU A 146 -7.27 24.29 15.61
CA LEU A 146 -7.56 25.40 14.70
C LEU A 146 -8.59 26.39 15.24
N CYS A 147 -9.61 25.95 16.02
CA CYS A 147 -10.70 26.84 16.43
C CYS A 147 -10.85 27.00 17.95
N GLY A 148 -10.32 26.11 18.77
CA GLY A 148 -10.42 26.16 20.24
C GLY A 148 -11.81 25.84 20.79
N GLU A 149 -12.73 25.28 19.98
CA GLU A 149 -14.09 24.98 20.43
C GLU A 149 -14.15 23.70 21.26
N SER A 150 -14.64 23.82 22.52
CA SER A 150 -14.65 22.71 23.50
C SER A 150 -15.41 21.48 23.03
N ARG A 151 -16.39 21.62 22.12
CA ARG A 151 -17.14 20.47 21.57
C ARG A 151 -16.25 19.38 20.95
N PHE A 152 -15.09 19.76 20.39
CA PHE A 152 -14.14 18.81 19.82
C PHE A 152 -13.34 18.06 20.90
N LEU A 153 -13.04 18.73 22.03
CA LEU A 153 -12.47 18.05 23.21
C LEU A 153 -13.47 17.07 23.83
N ASP A 154 -14.73 17.48 23.95
CA ASP A 154 -15.80 16.66 24.52
C ASP A 154 -16.06 15.44 23.61
N GLY A 155 -16.02 15.65 22.29
CA GLY A 155 -16.09 14.58 21.31
C GLY A 155 -14.93 13.59 21.43
N ALA A 156 -13.71 14.08 21.53
CA ALA A 156 -12.54 13.24 21.71
C ALA A 156 -12.60 12.42 23.01
N ARG A 157 -13.06 13.04 24.10
CA ARG A 157 -13.30 12.33 25.37
C ARG A 157 -14.31 11.20 25.20
N THR A 158 -15.43 11.49 24.54
CA THR A 158 -16.49 10.51 24.27
C THR A 158 -15.98 9.32 23.45
N LEU A 159 -15.23 9.58 22.37
CA LEU A 159 -14.63 8.52 21.54
C LEU A 159 -13.67 7.64 22.35
N LEU A 160 -12.74 8.25 23.07
CA LEU A 160 -11.74 7.52 23.85
C LEU A 160 -12.36 6.70 24.99
N ASP A 161 -13.24 7.32 25.81
CA ASP A 161 -13.90 6.61 26.92
C ASP A 161 -14.72 5.43 26.39
N SER A 162 -15.52 5.63 25.33
CA SER A 162 -16.32 4.55 24.73
C SER A 162 -15.45 3.43 24.16
N TRP A 163 -14.28 3.78 23.58
CA TRP A 163 -13.38 2.79 23.03
C TRP A 163 -12.76 1.94 24.15
N PHE A 164 -12.28 2.56 25.25
CA PHE A 164 -11.71 1.83 26.38
C PHE A 164 -12.74 0.92 27.07
N GLU A 165 -13.99 1.35 27.15
CA GLU A 165 -15.08 0.56 27.73
C GLU A 165 -15.45 -0.65 26.87
N GLN A 166 -15.53 -0.46 25.56
CA GLN A 166 -15.92 -1.53 24.63
C GLN A 166 -14.78 -2.49 24.28
N ASN A 167 -13.52 -2.08 24.45
CA ASN A 167 -12.33 -2.86 24.05
C ASN A 167 -11.44 -3.21 25.26
N PRO A 168 -11.96 -3.93 26.27
CA PRO A 168 -11.17 -4.31 27.43
C PRO A 168 -10.01 -5.22 27.03
N TYR A 169 -8.81 -4.90 27.50
CA TYR A 169 -7.62 -5.71 27.22
C TYR A 169 -7.75 -7.11 27.84
N PRO A 170 -7.42 -8.19 27.14
CA PRO A 170 -7.05 -8.33 25.72
C PRO A 170 -8.17 -8.98 24.88
N LEU A 171 -9.41 -8.50 24.97
CA LEU A 171 -10.59 -9.10 24.36
C LEU A 171 -11.04 -8.37 23.08
N GLY A 172 -11.60 -9.13 22.14
CA GLY A 172 -12.18 -8.62 20.90
C GLY A 172 -11.19 -8.45 19.75
N VAL A 173 -11.70 -8.00 18.60
CA VAL A 173 -10.95 -7.88 17.33
C VAL A 173 -9.82 -6.87 17.41
N ASN A 174 -9.93 -5.88 18.29
CA ASN A 174 -8.95 -4.82 18.44
C ASN A 174 -7.68 -5.27 19.20
N TRP A 175 -7.65 -6.54 19.65
CA TRP A 175 -6.50 -7.19 20.29
C TRP A 175 -6.01 -8.42 19.50
N THR A 176 -6.17 -8.40 18.16
CA THR A 176 -5.77 -9.51 17.26
C THR A 176 -4.46 -9.24 16.53
N SER A 177 -4.23 -8.01 16.09
CA SER A 177 -3.12 -7.62 15.19
C SER A 177 -2.23 -6.55 15.81
N SER A 178 -0.93 -6.83 15.95
CA SER A 178 0.06 -5.88 16.45
C SER A 178 0.22 -4.66 15.54
N LEU A 179 0.01 -4.80 14.22
CA LEU A 179 0.02 -3.68 13.28
C LEU A 179 -1.07 -2.65 13.63
N GLU A 180 -2.30 -3.10 13.89
CA GLU A 180 -3.41 -2.20 14.25
C GLU A 180 -3.15 -1.43 15.55
N HIS A 181 -2.44 -2.07 16.50
CA HIS A 181 -1.95 -1.38 17.70
C HIS A 181 -0.91 -0.31 17.35
N GLY A 182 0.02 -0.63 16.44
CA GLY A 182 1.03 0.30 15.98
C GLY A 182 0.43 1.54 15.33
N ILE A 183 -0.50 1.36 14.38
CA ILE A 183 -1.19 2.47 13.70
C ILE A 183 -1.99 3.32 14.70
N ARG A 184 -2.69 2.69 15.65
CA ARG A 184 -3.43 3.41 16.70
C ARG A 184 -2.51 4.24 17.59
N LEU A 185 -1.36 3.70 18.00
CA LEU A 185 -0.35 4.46 18.77
C LEU A 185 0.17 5.67 18.00
N ILE A 186 0.39 5.54 16.69
CA ILE A 186 0.81 6.65 15.83
C ILE A 186 -0.28 7.74 15.85
N ASN A 187 -1.54 7.40 15.59
CA ASN A 187 -2.64 8.35 15.59
C ASN A 187 -2.91 8.96 16.97
N TRP A 188 -2.76 8.17 18.03
CA TRP A 188 -2.82 8.69 19.40
C TRP A 188 -1.72 9.69 19.70
N SER A 189 -0.51 9.49 19.18
CA SER A 189 0.59 10.43 19.34
C SER A 189 0.29 11.78 18.65
N PHE A 190 -0.28 11.75 17.44
CA PHE A 190 -0.74 12.96 16.77
C PHE A 190 -1.81 13.69 17.59
N ALA A 191 -2.86 12.99 17.98
CA ALA A 191 -3.95 13.57 18.75
C ALA A 191 -3.43 14.12 20.10
N TRP A 192 -2.54 13.39 20.77
CA TRP A 192 -1.90 13.83 22.01
C TRP A 192 -1.22 15.20 21.85
N HIS A 193 -0.36 15.34 20.85
CA HIS A 193 0.35 16.60 20.61
C HIS A 193 -0.57 17.75 20.20
N LEU A 194 -1.55 17.48 19.32
CA LEU A 194 -2.52 18.49 18.87
C LEU A 194 -3.44 18.97 19.98
N PHE A 195 -3.80 18.12 20.95
CA PHE A 195 -4.55 18.52 22.13
C PHE A 195 -3.74 19.26 23.19
N GLY A 196 -2.40 19.38 23.04
CA GLY A 196 -1.52 20.10 23.96
C GLY A 196 -0.74 19.21 24.92
N GLY A 197 -0.61 17.92 24.64
CA GLY A 197 0.21 16.98 25.40
C GLY A 197 -0.29 16.77 26.83
N GLU A 198 0.65 16.66 27.78
CA GLU A 198 0.34 16.46 29.20
C GLU A 198 -0.46 17.62 29.85
N HIS A 199 -0.40 18.80 29.26
CA HIS A 199 -1.10 20.01 29.71
C HIS A 199 -2.45 20.22 29.04
N SER A 200 -2.93 19.24 28.30
CA SER A 200 -4.22 19.32 27.58
C SER A 200 -5.39 19.62 28.49
N GLN A 201 -6.28 20.51 28.07
CA GLN A 201 -7.56 20.74 28.71
C GLN A 201 -8.47 19.50 28.74
N LEU A 202 -8.17 18.52 27.87
CA LEU A 202 -8.83 17.21 27.85
C LEU A 202 -8.70 16.48 29.22
N PHE A 203 -7.62 16.75 29.96
CA PHE A 203 -7.32 16.13 31.25
C PHE A 203 -7.75 16.97 32.48
N ALA A 204 -8.52 18.03 32.28
CA ALA A 204 -8.96 18.89 33.36
C ALA A 204 -10.00 18.22 34.27
N GLY A 205 -9.87 18.45 35.58
CA GLY A 205 -10.79 17.93 36.59
C GLY A 205 -10.72 16.40 36.79
N ALA A 206 -11.61 15.86 37.61
CA ALA A 206 -11.59 14.43 37.97
C ALA A 206 -11.87 13.51 36.77
N VAL A 207 -12.79 13.88 35.90
CA VAL A 207 -13.14 13.13 34.68
C VAL A 207 -11.96 13.10 33.72
N GLY A 208 -11.30 14.25 33.50
CA GLY A 208 -10.11 14.31 32.65
C GLY A 208 -8.92 13.54 33.22
N ALA A 209 -8.74 13.56 34.52
CA ALA A 209 -7.70 12.78 35.19
C ALA A 209 -7.95 11.26 35.05
N ASP A 210 -9.18 10.78 35.12
CA ASP A 210 -9.55 9.39 34.87
C ASP A 210 -9.31 9.01 33.41
N LEU A 211 -9.72 9.84 32.45
CA LEU A 211 -9.42 9.63 31.03
C LEU A 211 -7.90 9.51 30.78
N ARG A 212 -7.11 10.42 31.36
CA ARG A 212 -5.62 10.36 31.23
C ARG A 212 -5.09 9.04 31.73
N ARG A 213 -5.53 8.57 32.88
CA ARG A 213 -5.12 7.28 33.47
C ARG A 213 -5.48 6.12 32.54
N LYS A 214 -6.73 6.07 32.03
CA LYS A 214 -7.18 5.03 31.09
C LYS A 214 -6.34 5.05 29.79
N TRP A 215 -6.11 6.23 29.23
CA TRP A 215 -5.36 6.36 27.97
C TRP A 215 -3.91 5.92 28.14
N LEU A 216 -3.20 6.41 29.15
CA LEU A 216 -1.82 5.99 29.44
C LEU A 216 -1.74 4.48 29.75
N GLY A 217 -2.69 3.93 30.49
CA GLY A 217 -2.78 2.50 30.74
C GLY A 217 -2.95 1.70 29.44
N SER A 218 -3.82 2.15 28.55
CA SER A 218 -4.03 1.51 27.26
C SER A 218 -2.80 1.63 26.35
N ILE A 219 -2.09 2.78 26.34
CA ILE A 219 -0.81 2.94 25.61
C ILE A 219 0.20 1.90 26.09
N TYR A 220 0.36 1.72 27.40
CA TYR A 220 1.24 0.69 27.94
C TYR A 220 0.86 -0.70 27.44
N GLN A 221 -0.44 -1.05 27.51
CA GLN A 221 -0.95 -2.35 27.07
C GLN A 221 -0.69 -2.60 25.57
N HIS A 222 -0.83 -1.57 24.73
CA HIS A 222 -0.50 -1.65 23.29
C HIS A 222 0.99 -1.93 23.07
N CYS A 223 1.87 -1.18 23.74
CA CYS A 223 3.32 -1.38 23.66
C CYS A 223 3.73 -2.77 24.16
N PHE A 224 3.14 -3.21 25.26
CA PHE A 224 3.38 -4.53 25.83
C PHE A 224 2.94 -5.64 24.88
N PHE A 225 1.75 -5.51 24.27
CA PHE A 225 1.23 -6.46 23.31
C PHE A 225 2.13 -6.55 22.05
N ILE A 226 2.51 -5.42 21.46
CA ILE A 226 3.43 -5.39 20.30
C ILE A 226 4.74 -6.08 20.65
N GLY A 227 5.36 -5.74 21.79
CA GLY A 227 6.63 -6.31 22.24
C GLY A 227 6.60 -7.83 22.41
N GLY A 228 5.41 -8.42 22.70
CA GLY A 228 5.21 -9.87 22.81
C GLY A 228 4.83 -10.57 21.49
N HIS A 229 4.38 -9.84 20.46
CA HIS A 229 3.71 -10.42 19.29
C HIS A 229 4.14 -9.84 17.94
N PHE A 230 5.43 -9.67 17.72
CA PHE A 230 5.95 -9.20 16.45
C PHE A 230 5.67 -10.16 15.28
N SER A 231 5.37 -9.61 14.11
CA SER A 231 5.25 -10.34 12.85
C SER A 231 6.64 -10.66 12.30
N ARG A 232 7.19 -11.84 12.64
CA ARG A 232 8.53 -12.26 12.25
C ARG A 232 8.51 -13.32 11.15
N PHE A 233 9.69 -13.58 10.55
CA PHE A 233 9.92 -14.56 9.49
C PHE A 233 9.08 -14.26 8.25
N SER A 234 8.34 -15.22 7.72
CA SER A 234 7.53 -15.05 6.52
C SER A 234 6.38 -14.04 6.65
N SER A 235 6.10 -13.53 7.85
CA SER A 235 5.16 -12.41 8.09
C SER A 235 5.88 -11.08 8.37
N ALA A 236 7.20 -11.02 8.17
CA ALA A 236 8.01 -9.81 8.36
C ALA A 236 7.93 -8.90 7.13
N ASN A 237 6.74 -8.41 6.84
CA ASN A 237 6.43 -7.46 5.78
C ASN A 237 6.12 -6.07 6.38
N ASN A 238 5.30 -5.23 5.71
CA ASN A 238 4.84 -3.94 6.22
C ASN A 238 4.32 -4.02 7.66
N HIS A 239 3.71 -5.15 8.06
CA HIS A 239 3.24 -5.37 9.43
C HIS A 239 4.37 -5.19 10.46
N LEU A 240 5.54 -5.78 10.23
CA LEU A 240 6.65 -5.66 11.16
C LEU A 240 7.19 -4.23 11.23
N ILE A 241 7.23 -3.52 10.11
CA ILE A 241 7.59 -2.09 10.11
C ILE A 241 6.58 -1.28 10.91
N GLY A 242 5.28 -1.48 10.71
CA GLY A 242 4.23 -0.77 11.44
C GLY A 242 4.22 -1.07 12.94
N GLU A 243 4.52 -2.30 13.31
CA GLU A 243 4.70 -2.72 14.72
C GLU A 243 5.87 -1.99 15.37
N TYR A 244 7.03 -1.93 14.70
CA TYR A 244 8.18 -1.16 15.19
C TYR A 244 7.91 0.35 15.15
N ALA A 245 7.22 0.87 14.14
CA ALA A 245 6.92 2.29 14.03
C ALA A 245 6.02 2.76 15.17
N GLY A 246 4.93 2.04 15.43
CA GLY A 246 4.04 2.36 16.55
C GLY A 246 4.75 2.28 17.90
N LEU A 247 5.56 1.23 18.11
CA LEU A 247 6.32 1.05 19.35
C LEU A 247 7.38 2.14 19.52
N PHE A 248 8.09 2.53 18.46
CA PHE A 248 9.08 3.60 18.47
C PHE A 248 8.45 4.95 18.79
N ILE A 249 7.38 5.33 18.07
CA ILE A 249 6.67 6.58 18.29
C ILE A 249 6.09 6.65 19.70
N ALA A 250 5.54 5.54 20.20
CA ALA A 250 5.06 5.49 21.58
C ALA A 250 6.19 5.65 22.59
N ALA A 251 7.33 4.97 22.39
CA ALA A 251 8.46 5.02 23.30
C ALA A 251 9.13 6.40 23.36
N VAL A 252 9.15 7.17 22.28
CA VAL A 252 9.66 8.55 22.28
C VAL A 252 8.62 9.57 22.75
N THR A 253 7.32 9.33 22.55
CA THR A 253 6.24 10.23 23.00
C THR A 253 5.96 10.06 24.50
N TRP A 254 5.91 8.82 24.98
CA TRP A 254 5.55 8.43 26.35
C TRP A 254 6.63 7.55 27.00
N PRO A 255 7.86 8.07 27.23
CA PRO A 255 8.95 7.33 27.90
C PRO A 255 8.74 7.23 29.41
N LEU A 256 7.55 6.78 29.82
CA LEU A 256 7.04 6.90 31.19
C LEU A 256 7.27 5.65 32.06
N TRP A 257 7.63 4.52 31.45
CA TRP A 257 7.70 3.25 32.15
C TRP A 257 9.11 2.65 32.09
N PRO A 258 9.46 1.77 33.00
CA PRO A 258 10.76 1.08 32.96
C PRO A 258 11.01 0.33 31.65
N ASP A 259 9.94 -0.20 31.04
CA ASP A 259 10.00 -0.90 29.75
C ASP A 259 10.25 0.02 28.55
N SER A 260 10.02 1.32 28.66
CA SER A 260 10.10 2.27 27.54
C SER A 260 11.48 2.30 26.88
N ALA A 261 12.55 2.20 27.67
CA ALA A 261 13.93 2.17 27.15
C ALA A 261 14.18 0.90 26.30
N ARG A 262 13.68 -0.25 26.74
CA ARG A 262 13.78 -1.52 26.00
C ARG A 262 12.96 -1.45 24.70
N TRP A 263 11.73 -0.92 24.75
CA TRP A 263 10.88 -0.75 23.56
C TRP A 263 11.53 0.19 22.55
N LEU A 264 12.13 1.28 23.01
CA LEU A 264 12.85 2.22 22.16
C LEU A 264 14.03 1.54 21.45
N GLU A 265 14.88 0.84 22.21
CA GLU A 265 16.04 0.15 21.65
C GLU A 265 15.63 -0.94 20.64
N GLU A 266 14.65 -1.76 20.96
CA GLU A 266 14.16 -2.84 20.11
C GLU A 266 13.54 -2.30 18.83
N SER A 267 12.67 -1.27 18.91
CA SER A 267 12.00 -0.69 17.77
C SER A 267 12.97 0.09 16.87
N GLN A 268 13.92 0.85 17.44
CA GLN A 268 14.95 1.55 16.67
C GLN A 268 15.82 0.57 15.86
N ARG A 269 16.32 -0.48 16.50
CA ARG A 269 17.09 -1.53 15.81
C ARG A 269 16.24 -2.27 14.75
N GLY A 270 14.96 -2.48 15.06
CA GLY A 270 14.00 -3.08 14.15
C GLY A 270 13.80 -2.22 12.90
N LEU A 271 13.51 -0.94 13.06
CA LEU A 271 13.33 0.01 11.95
C LEU A 271 14.57 0.12 11.07
N GLU A 272 15.77 0.24 11.67
CA GLU A 272 17.05 0.28 10.95
C GLU A 272 17.28 -0.97 10.10
N ARG A 273 16.91 -2.12 10.60
CA ARG A 273 17.04 -3.39 9.89
C ARG A 273 16.01 -3.52 8.78
N GLU A 274 14.72 -3.31 9.12
CA GLU A 274 13.62 -3.54 8.20
C GLU A 274 13.55 -2.49 7.09
N ALA A 275 13.94 -1.25 7.34
CA ALA A 275 14.06 -0.24 6.29
C ALA A 275 14.97 -0.70 5.13
N ARG A 276 16.04 -1.46 5.45
CA ARG A 276 16.96 -1.99 4.44
C ARG A 276 16.54 -3.35 3.91
N ALA A 277 15.92 -4.20 4.74
CA ALA A 277 15.55 -5.56 4.34
C ALA A 277 14.32 -5.57 3.44
N GLN A 278 13.33 -4.71 3.72
CA GLN A 278 12.07 -4.69 2.98
C GLN A 278 12.07 -3.74 1.78
N ASN A 279 13.01 -2.82 1.71
CA ASN A 279 13.18 -1.92 0.58
C ASN A 279 14.55 -2.16 -0.07
N ALA A 280 14.57 -2.29 -1.37
CA ALA A 280 15.78 -2.53 -2.15
C ALA A 280 16.72 -1.31 -2.17
N GLU A 281 17.98 -1.47 -2.61
CA GLU A 281 18.90 -0.34 -2.71
C GLU A 281 18.46 0.68 -3.75
N ASP A 282 17.77 0.25 -4.78
CA ASP A 282 17.15 1.08 -5.81
C ASP A 282 15.83 1.74 -5.36
N GLY A 283 15.42 1.55 -4.10
CA GLY A 283 14.30 2.21 -3.47
C GLY A 283 12.98 1.47 -3.52
N GLY A 284 12.80 0.48 -4.39
CA GLY A 284 11.53 -0.24 -4.49
C GLY A 284 11.24 -1.10 -3.25
N ASN A 285 10.00 -1.12 -2.81
CA ASN A 285 9.56 -2.00 -1.74
C ASN A 285 9.40 -3.44 -2.27
N ARG A 286 10.00 -4.41 -1.57
CA ARG A 286 10.05 -5.81 -2.01
C ARG A 286 8.70 -6.54 -1.94
N GLU A 287 7.67 -5.95 -1.37
CA GLU A 287 6.31 -6.52 -1.40
C GLU A 287 5.66 -6.45 -2.80
N GLN A 288 6.28 -5.73 -3.73
CA GLN A 288 5.81 -5.57 -5.12
C GLN A 288 4.39 -5.01 -5.19
N ALA A 289 4.11 -4.00 -4.35
CA ALA A 289 2.81 -3.34 -4.26
C ALA A 289 3.00 -1.86 -3.98
N ILE A 290 2.59 -1.01 -4.93
CA ILE A 290 2.87 0.43 -4.87
C ILE A 290 2.15 1.12 -3.70
N TRP A 291 0.95 0.63 -3.32
CA TRP A 291 0.23 1.17 -2.16
C TRP A 291 0.97 0.89 -0.85
N TYR A 292 1.45 -0.35 -0.67
CA TYR A 292 2.24 -0.72 0.52
C TYR A 292 3.62 -0.05 0.54
N HIS A 293 4.18 0.27 -0.62
CA HIS A 293 5.39 1.09 -0.71
C HIS A 293 5.18 2.46 -0.04
N HIS A 294 4.04 3.14 -0.35
CA HIS A 294 3.72 4.43 0.26
C HIS A 294 3.45 4.30 1.76
N GLU A 295 2.71 3.28 2.23
CA GLU A 295 2.46 3.08 3.66
C GLU A 295 3.77 2.87 4.44
N VAL A 296 4.68 2.06 3.90
CA VAL A 296 6.01 1.84 4.49
C VAL A 296 6.80 3.15 4.50
N ALA A 297 6.81 3.91 3.41
CA ALA A 297 7.49 5.20 3.35
C ALA A 297 6.93 6.21 4.38
N ASP A 298 5.61 6.27 4.55
CA ASP A 298 4.98 7.09 5.58
C ASP A 298 5.42 6.69 7.00
N MET A 299 5.39 5.39 7.32
CA MET A 299 5.83 4.90 8.63
C MET A 299 7.30 5.24 8.91
N LEU A 300 8.17 5.09 7.91
CA LEU A 300 9.57 5.47 8.02
C LEU A 300 9.74 6.98 8.20
N LEU A 301 9.03 7.79 7.44
CA LEU A 301 9.03 9.25 7.56
C LEU A 301 8.66 9.69 8.98
N LEU A 302 7.53 9.19 9.50
CA LEU A 302 7.02 9.57 10.82
C LEU A 302 8.00 9.20 11.94
N CYS A 303 8.61 8.00 11.87
CA CYS A 303 9.64 7.58 12.82
C CYS A 303 10.89 8.48 12.73
N GLY A 304 11.32 8.82 11.53
CA GLY A 304 12.46 9.72 11.33
C GLY A 304 12.24 11.09 11.96
N LEU A 305 11.06 11.69 11.75
CA LEU A 305 10.69 12.99 12.33
C LEU A 305 10.59 12.91 13.86
N ALA A 306 9.94 11.87 14.39
CA ALA A 306 9.80 11.66 15.83
C ALA A 306 11.16 11.45 16.52
N GLY A 307 12.06 10.69 15.89
CA GLY A 307 13.43 10.45 16.37
C GLY A 307 14.26 11.73 16.43
N ARG A 308 14.22 12.56 15.38
CA ARG A 308 14.91 13.87 15.36
C ARG A 308 14.47 14.77 16.51
N ALA A 309 13.18 14.89 16.72
CA ALA A 309 12.62 15.75 17.77
C ALA A 309 13.02 15.28 19.20
N ASN A 310 13.25 13.98 19.38
CA ASN A 310 13.54 13.35 20.66
C ASN A 310 15.02 12.93 20.86
N ARG A 311 15.93 13.42 20.00
CA ARG A 311 17.36 13.12 20.04
C ARG A 311 17.68 11.62 19.92
N THR A 312 16.81 10.90 19.24
CA THR A 312 16.94 9.48 18.92
C THR A 312 17.00 9.34 17.40
N GLU A 313 18.02 9.97 16.80
CA GLU A 313 18.18 10.03 15.35
C GLU A 313 18.38 8.64 14.77
N LEU A 314 17.72 8.37 13.66
CA LEU A 314 17.95 7.18 12.84
C LEU A 314 19.16 7.41 11.92
N SER A 315 19.83 6.34 11.50
CA SER A 315 21.10 6.43 10.79
C SER A 315 20.99 7.12 9.42
N ALA A 316 22.12 7.61 8.91
CA ALA A 316 22.20 8.11 7.53
C ALA A 316 21.75 7.05 6.50
N GLY A 317 22.05 5.76 6.75
CA GLY A 317 21.60 4.67 5.88
C GLY A 317 20.08 4.45 5.90
N TYR A 318 19.40 4.75 7.00
CA TYR A 318 17.94 4.78 7.07
C TYR A 318 17.36 5.88 6.18
N TRP A 319 17.87 7.11 6.33
CA TRP A 319 17.42 8.26 5.55
C TRP A 319 17.73 8.12 4.06
N SER A 320 18.90 7.55 3.72
CA SER A 320 19.25 7.27 2.32
C SER A 320 18.30 6.25 1.68
N ARG A 321 17.85 5.25 2.46
CA ARG A 321 16.86 4.28 1.97
C ARG A 321 15.49 4.93 1.76
N PHE A 322 15.07 5.79 2.69
CA PHE A 322 13.84 6.55 2.53
C PHE A 322 13.90 7.50 1.32
N GLU A 323 15.02 8.19 1.11
CA GLU A 323 15.22 9.03 -0.07
C GLU A 323 15.13 8.23 -1.38
N ALA A 324 15.75 7.05 -1.44
CA ALA A 324 15.63 6.16 -2.61
C ALA A 324 14.18 5.70 -2.87
N MET A 325 13.39 5.48 -1.81
CA MET A 325 11.96 5.16 -1.97
C MET A 325 11.18 6.31 -2.62
N LEU A 326 11.53 7.56 -2.33
CA LEU A 326 10.92 8.73 -2.98
C LEU A 326 11.34 8.83 -4.46
N GLU A 327 12.59 8.52 -4.79
CA GLU A 327 13.08 8.45 -6.17
C GLU A 327 12.36 7.38 -6.98
N TYR A 328 12.07 6.23 -6.37
CA TYR A 328 11.28 5.17 -6.99
C TYR A 328 9.87 5.67 -7.36
N ILE A 329 9.14 6.28 -6.41
CA ILE A 329 7.82 6.89 -6.67
C ILE A 329 7.91 7.93 -7.80
N ALA A 330 8.85 8.88 -7.69
CA ALA A 330 9.00 9.96 -8.65
C ALA A 330 9.32 9.46 -10.07
N SER A 331 10.07 8.36 -10.18
CA SER A 331 10.44 7.77 -11.47
C SER A 331 9.28 7.00 -12.14
N LEU A 332 8.44 6.31 -11.35
CA LEU A 332 7.27 5.59 -11.86
C LEU A 332 6.12 6.54 -12.22
N MET A 333 6.01 7.68 -11.55
CA MET A 333 4.96 8.67 -11.74
C MET A 333 5.04 9.30 -13.14
N ASP A 334 3.96 9.28 -13.89
CA ASP A 334 3.88 9.89 -15.22
C ASP A 334 3.72 11.42 -15.17
N VAL A 335 3.59 12.06 -16.35
CA VAL A 335 3.47 13.52 -16.45
C VAL A 335 2.16 14.06 -15.84
N ALA A 336 1.10 13.27 -15.76
CA ALA A 336 -0.14 13.65 -15.05
C ALA A 336 -0.03 13.46 -13.54
N GLY A 337 0.97 12.72 -13.07
CA GLY A 337 1.16 12.39 -11.67
C GLY A 337 0.54 11.07 -11.24
N GLU A 338 0.17 10.23 -12.21
CA GLU A 338 -0.41 8.92 -11.95
C GLU A 338 0.68 7.85 -11.82
N LEU A 339 0.40 6.84 -11.01
CA LEU A 339 1.24 5.64 -10.86
C LEU A 339 0.43 4.39 -11.22
N PRO A 340 1.07 3.37 -11.80
CA PRO A 340 0.38 2.11 -12.07
C PRO A 340 -0.01 1.41 -10.76
N MET A 341 -1.17 0.73 -10.75
CA MET A 341 -1.71 0.01 -9.59
C MET A 341 -1.03 -1.35 -9.40
N ILE A 342 0.30 -1.37 -9.32
CA ILE A 342 1.09 -2.59 -9.17
C ILE A 342 0.79 -3.27 -7.84
N GLY A 343 0.47 -4.57 -7.88
CA GLY A 343 0.22 -5.39 -6.71
C GLY A 343 -1.02 -4.99 -5.91
N ASP A 344 -1.06 -5.40 -4.66
CA ASP A 344 -2.21 -5.13 -3.79
C ASP A 344 -2.35 -3.67 -3.36
N SER A 345 -3.61 -3.21 -3.27
CA SER A 345 -4.00 -1.94 -2.67
C SER A 345 -5.26 -2.11 -1.81
N ASP A 346 -5.34 -1.41 -0.68
CA ASP A 346 -6.52 -1.42 0.19
C ASP A 346 -7.03 -0.04 0.61
N ASP A 347 -6.50 1.03 0.01
CA ASP A 347 -6.83 2.44 0.27
C ASP A 347 -6.61 2.90 1.73
N ALA A 348 -6.07 2.06 2.59
CA ALA A 348 -5.78 2.42 3.97
C ALA A 348 -4.62 3.42 4.04
N VAL A 349 -4.64 4.27 5.06
CA VAL A 349 -3.55 5.21 5.34
C VAL A 349 -3.11 5.10 6.79
N ILE A 350 -1.85 5.41 7.05
CA ILE A 350 -1.30 5.39 8.41
C ILE A 350 -1.85 6.57 9.22
N VAL A 351 -1.90 7.75 8.60
CA VAL A 351 -2.44 8.99 9.14
C VAL A 351 -3.20 9.76 8.07
N ASP A 352 -4.29 10.44 8.46
CA ASP A 352 -5.10 11.28 7.58
C ASP A 352 -5.03 12.74 8.02
N LEU A 353 -3.96 13.43 7.61
CA LEU A 353 -3.69 14.81 8.04
C LEU A 353 -4.17 15.87 7.05
N GLY A 354 -4.19 15.58 5.75
CA GLY A 354 -4.60 16.51 4.71
C GLY A 354 -6.11 16.50 4.45
N ILE A 355 -6.63 17.55 3.82
CA ILE A 355 -7.98 17.55 3.28
C ILE A 355 -8.02 16.77 1.97
N GLU A 356 -7.05 16.99 1.11
CA GLU A 356 -6.84 16.21 -0.11
C GLU A 356 -5.88 15.04 0.16
N ARG A 357 -6.17 13.89 -0.46
CA ARG A 357 -5.38 12.67 -0.31
C ARG A 357 -4.65 12.35 -1.61
N ASP A 358 -3.54 13.05 -1.87
CA ASP A 358 -2.54 12.58 -2.83
C ASP A 358 -1.34 12.07 -2.04
N VAL A 359 -1.37 10.79 -1.71
CA VAL A 359 -0.38 10.17 -0.81
C VAL A 359 1.03 10.21 -1.38
N TYR A 360 1.17 10.08 -2.70
CA TYR A 360 2.47 10.04 -3.35
C TYR A 360 3.07 11.45 -3.49
N ARG A 361 2.30 12.42 -4.00
CA ARG A 361 2.77 13.80 -4.11
C ARG A 361 3.07 14.42 -2.75
N SER A 362 2.31 14.06 -1.72
CA SER A 362 2.56 14.47 -0.34
C SER A 362 3.91 13.96 0.18
N LEU A 363 4.26 12.69 -0.07
CA LEU A 363 5.58 12.15 0.27
C LEU A 363 6.69 12.91 -0.47
N LEU A 364 6.50 13.19 -1.76
CA LEU A 364 7.47 13.92 -2.56
C LEU A 364 7.63 15.37 -2.09
N ALA A 365 6.54 16.04 -1.70
CA ALA A 365 6.59 17.40 -1.15
C ALA A 365 7.37 17.46 0.18
N THR A 366 7.09 16.52 1.08
CA THR A 366 7.83 16.39 2.34
C THR A 366 9.31 16.07 2.07
N GLY A 367 9.58 15.13 1.17
CA GLY A 367 10.93 14.73 0.78
C GLY A 367 11.73 15.86 0.13
N ALA A 368 11.08 16.68 -0.70
CA ALA A 368 11.72 17.85 -1.31
C ALA A 368 12.32 18.80 -0.25
N ILE A 369 11.60 18.99 0.86
CA ILE A 369 12.08 19.84 1.96
C ILE A 369 13.18 19.15 2.79
N LEU A 370 13.02 17.85 3.09
CA LEU A 370 13.95 17.12 3.95
C LEU A 370 15.32 16.93 3.31
N PHE A 371 15.36 16.77 1.98
CA PHE A 371 16.58 16.51 1.21
C PHE A 371 17.01 17.68 0.30
N GLU A 372 16.27 18.82 0.36
CA GLU A 372 16.54 20.01 -0.48
C GLU A 372 16.54 19.68 -1.99
N ARG A 373 15.60 18.81 -2.42
CA ARG A 373 15.52 18.23 -3.77
C ARG A 373 14.51 18.97 -4.66
N GLY A 374 15.02 19.68 -5.68
CA GLY A 374 14.21 20.41 -6.67
C GLY A 374 13.44 19.50 -7.64
N ASP A 375 13.96 18.32 -7.92
CA ASP A 375 13.30 17.30 -8.73
C ASP A 375 12.07 16.69 -8.02
N LEU A 376 12.18 16.34 -6.74
CA LEU A 376 11.02 15.89 -5.94
C LEU A 376 9.96 16.99 -5.84
N LYS A 377 10.39 18.27 -5.68
CA LYS A 377 9.47 19.42 -5.71
C LYS A 377 8.72 19.50 -7.05
N ALA A 378 9.42 19.31 -8.18
CA ALA A 378 8.80 19.36 -9.50
C ALA A 378 7.68 18.30 -9.63
N LYS A 379 7.91 17.08 -9.17
CA LYS A 379 6.91 16.00 -9.16
C LYS A 379 5.79 16.22 -8.16
N ALA A 380 6.08 16.77 -7.00
CA ALA A 380 5.06 17.12 -5.99
C ALA A 380 4.11 18.21 -6.48
N THR A 381 4.55 19.08 -7.39
CA THR A 381 3.84 20.25 -7.95
C THR A 381 3.47 21.32 -6.93
N ALA A 382 2.98 20.97 -5.76
CA ALA A 382 2.54 21.88 -4.70
C ALA A 382 2.98 21.37 -3.31
N PHE A 383 3.04 22.29 -2.36
CA PHE A 383 3.18 21.96 -0.95
C PHE A 383 1.79 21.67 -0.37
N ASP A 384 1.62 20.51 0.23
CA ASP A 384 0.33 20.02 0.70
C ASP A 384 0.11 20.20 2.22
N ASP A 385 -1.13 20.00 2.63
CA ASP A 385 -1.53 20.17 4.03
C ASP A 385 -0.92 19.12 4.96
N LYS A 386 -0.72 17.87 4.51
CA LYS A 386 -0.07 16.83 5.33
C LYS A 386 1.37 17.23 5.63
N SER A 387 2.12 17.68 4.62
CA SER A 387 3.48 18.20 4.81
C SER A 387 3.50 19.40 5.77
N ARG A 388 2.49 20.26 5.72
CA ARG A 388 2.33 21.41 6.64
C ARG A 388 2.11 20.95 8.08
N TRP A 389 1.25 19.98 8.32
CA TRP A 389 1.04 19.42 9.66
C TRP A 389 2.30 18.76 10.23
N LEU A 390 3.09 18.10 9.38
CA LEU A 390 4.34 17.43 9.80
C LEU A 390 5.48 18.41 10.07
N LEU A 391 5.67 19.43 9.21
CA LEU A 391 6.85 20.27 9.17
C LEU A 391 6.61 21.73 9.60
N GLY A 392 5.34 22.12 9.82
CA GLY A 392 4.94 23.45 10.25
C GLY A 392 4.85 24.50 9.12
N ASP A 393 4.39 25.71 9.46
CA ASP A 393 4.15 26.80 8.49
C ASP A 393 5.42 27.28 7.77
N ASP A 394 6.59 27.22 8.43
CA ASP A 394 7.86 27.59 7.82
C ASP A 394 8.27 26.69 6.66
N ALA A 395 7.77 25.48 6.61
CA ALA A 395 8.07 24.49 5.58
C ALA A 395 7.56 24.94 4.20
N GLN A 396 6.45 25.67 4.12
CA GLN A 396 5.97 26.26 2.86
C GLN A 396 7.04 27.19 2.26
N ARG A 397 7.62 28.08 3.07
CA ARG A 397 8.68 29.02 2.59
C ARG A 397 9.93 28.26 2.15
N ARG A 398 10.30 27.20 2.86
CA ARG A 398 11.43 26.33 2.48
C ARG A 398 11.15 25.62 1.17
N PHE A 399 9.95 25.05 1.00
CA PHE A 399 9.51 24.43 -0.25
C PHE A 399 9.57 25.42 -1.41
N ASP A 400 9.03 26.64 -1.24
CA ASP A 400 9.02 27.68 -2.29
C ASP A 400 10.44 28.09 -2.69
N ALA A 401 11.37 28.14 -1.72
CA ALA A 401 12.77 28.52 -1.95
C ALA A 401 13.59 27.45 -2.72
N ILE A 402 13.17 26.19 -2.72
CA ILE A 402 13.84 25.13 -3.46
C ILE A 402 13.65 25.40 -4.96
N SER A 403 14.75 25.54 -5.71
CA SER A 403 14.70 25.71 -7.16
C SER A 403 14.42 24.39 -7.85
N SER A 404 13.40 24.34 -8.69
CA SER A 404 13.16 23.25 -9.63
C SER A 404 13.69 23.53 -11.04
N ALA A 405 14.20 24.76 -11.29
CA ALA A 405 14.74 25.16 -12.58
C ALA A 405 16.05 24.41 -12.89
N GLY A 406 16.06 23.68 -14.02
CA GLY A 406 17.22 22.88 -14.45
C GLY A 406 17.39 21.56 -13.69
N SER A 407 16.52 21.24 -12.74
CA SER A 407 16.42 19.91 -12.15
C SER A 407 15.83 18.97 -13.22
N GLN A 408 16.72 18.39 -14.04
CA GLN A 408 16.32 17.19 -14.76
C GLN A 408 16.06 16.13 -13.68
N LEU A 409 14.83 15.64 -13.61
CA LEU A 409 14.57 14.44 -12.86
C LEU A 409 15.54 13.38 -13.34
N PRO A 410 16.41 12.84 -12.47
CA PRO A 410 17.06 11.61 -12.79
C PRO A 410 15.94 10.56 -12.78
N ILE A 411 15.27 10.38 -13.91
CA ILE A 411 14.39 9.23 -14.07
C ILE A 411 15.30 8.02 -14.05
N HIS A 412 15.35 7.36 -12.90
CA HIS A 412 15.95 6.04 -12.82
C HIS A 412 15.09 5.11 -13.67
N ARG A 413 15.68 4.62 -14.74
CA ARG A 413 14.94 3.80 -15.71
C ARG A 413 15.07 2.30 -15.46
N ALA A 414 15.93 1.90 -14.51
CA ALA A 414 16.18 0.49 -14.20
C ALA A 414 16.29 0.27 -12.69
N PHE A 415 15.27 -0.25 -12.10
CA PHE A 415 15.21 -0.70 -10.71
C PHE A 415 15.50 -2.20 -10.68
N ARG A 416 16.79 -2.54 -10.80
CA ARG A 416 17.24 -3.91 -11.05
C ARG A 416 17.00 -4.89 -9.90
N GLU A 417 17.07 -4.38 -8.67
CA GLU A 417 16.81 -5.19 -7.48
C GLU A 417 15.31 -5.38 -7.23
N THR A 418 14.50 -4.39 -7.61
CA THR A 418 13.05 -4.47 -7.52
C THR A 418 12.44 -5.15 -8.74
N GLY A 419 13.09 -5.03 -9.92
CA GLY A 419 12.69 -5.68 -11.16
C GLY A 419 11.86 -4.82 -12.10
N TYR A 420 11.73 -3.50 -11.87
CA TYR A 420 10.97 -2.61 -12.74
C TYR A 420 11.86 -1.81 -13.69
N TYR A 421 11.39 -1.67 -14.93
CA TYR A 421 12.12 -1.03 -16.02
C TYR A 421 11.21 -0.04 -16.73
N ILE A 422 11.72 1.19 -16.98
CA ILE A 422 10.98 2.26 -17.62
C ILE A 422 11.53 2.49 -19.02
N LEU A 423 10.72 2.19 -20.03
CA LEU A 423 10.95 2.55 -21.43
C LEU A 423 10.11 3.78 -21.75
N GLY A 424 10.58 4.61 -22.68
CA GLY A 424 9.76 5.75 -23.06
C GLY A 424 10.53 6.84 -23.74
N ASP A 425 9.80 7.89 -24.07
CA ASP A 425 10.31 9.09 -24.75
C ASP A 425 9.65 10.34 -24.21
N ALA A 426 10.27 11.51 -24.47
CA ALA A 426 9.74 12.83 -24.15
C ALA A 426 9.25 12.97 -22.68
N PHE A 427 9.92 12.30 -21.73
CA PHE A 427 9.52 12.29 -20.32
C PHE A 427 9.25 13.68 -19.78
N GLU A 428 8.23 13.81 -18.93
CA GLU A 428 7.80 15.03 -18.24
C GLU A 428 7.29 16.12 -19.21
N THR A 429 6.89 15.72 -20.41
CA THR A 429 6.25 16.63 -21.38
C THR A 429 4.86 16.13 -21.76
N ALA A 430 4.08 16.98 -22.43
CA ALA A 430 2.79 16.58 -22.96
C ALA A 430 2.86 15.42 -23.96
N ASP A 431 4.02 15.16 -24.57
CA ASP A 431 4.24 14.09 -25.54
C ASP A 431 4.89 12.85 -24.91
N GLU A 432 4.90 12.76 -23.59
CA GLU A 432 5.47 11.61 -22.87
C GLU A 432 4.89 10.29 -23.37
N ILE A 433 5.77 9.34 -23.68
CA ILE A 433 5.45 7.92 -23.76
C ILE A 433 6.15 7.26 -22.57
N ARG A 434 5.39 6.64 -21.66
CA ARG A 434 5.93 5.95 -20.49
C ARG A 434 5.38 4.54 -20.41
N LEU A 435 6.29 3.58 -20.45
CA LEU A 435 6.00 2.16 -20.29
C LEU A 435 6.77 1.65 -19.09
N ILE A 436 6.10 0.96 -18.17
CA ILE A 436 6.70 0.34 -16.99
C ILE A 436 6.56 -1.16 -17.12
N ALA A 437 7.70 -1.86 -17.28
CA ALA A 437 7.77 -3.31 -17.48
C ALA A 437 8.27 -4.01 -16.21
N ASP A 438 7.66 -5.16 -15.91
CA ASP A 438 7.95 -5.98 -14.74
C ASP A 438 8.79 -7.22 -15.11
N ALA A 439 9.93 -7.39 -14.44
CA ALA A 439 10.72 -8.63 -14.38
C ALA A 439 11.21 -8.87 -12.94
N GLY A 440 10.42 -8.48 -11.96
CA GLY A 440 10.70 -8.61 -10.54
C GLY A 440 10.31 -9.96 -9.94
N ASP A 441 10.69 -10.14 -8.69
CA ASP A 441 10.19 -11.23 -7.87
C ASP A 441 8.68 -11.05 -7.65
N LEU A 442 7.95 -12.16 -7.47
CA LEU A 442 6.51 -12.14 -7.19
C LEU A 442 6.15 -11.30 -5.95
N GLY A 443 7.05 -11.14 -5.02
CA GLY A 443 6.85 -10.39 -3.78
C GLY A 443 7.80 -10.83 -2.68
N TYR A 444 7.62 -10.27 -1.50
CA TYR A 444 8.56 -10.41 -0.39
C TYR A 444 8.41 -11.72 0.37
N LEU A 445 9.53 -12.38 0.65
CA LEU A 445 9.65 -13.62 1.41
C LEU A 445 8.84 -14.79 0.82
N SER A 446 8.70 -15.87 1.60
CA SER A 446 8.10 -17.12 1.12
C SER A 446 6.60 -17.07 0.88
N ILE A 447 5.90 -16.03 1.34
CA ILE A 447 4.45 -15.91 1.13
C ILE A 447 4.08 -14.96 0.01
N ALA A 448 4.95 -14.00 -0.32
CA ALA A 448 4.72 -12.97 -1.34
C ALA A 448 3.31 -12.37 -1.23
N ALA A 449 2.93 -11.91 -0.03
CA ALA A 449 1.54 -11.66 0.36
C ALA A 449 0.77 -10.73 -0.57
N HIS A 450 1.45 -9.71 -1.12
CA HIS A 450 0.85 -8.60 -1.86
C HIS A 450 1.19 -8.57 -3.35
N GLY A 451 2.04 -9.46 -3.83
CA GLY A 451 2.36 -9.58 -5.25
C GLY A 451 1.27 -10.28 -6.06
N HIS A 452 1.23 -9.99 -7.34
CA HIS A 452 0.33 -10.59 -8.33
C HIS A 452 1.08 -11.52 -9.30
N ALA A 453 0.37 -12.38 -10.03
CA ALA A 453 0.97 -13.25 -11.03
C ALA A 453 1.08 -12.53 -12.39
N ASP A 454 1.88 -11.49 -12.45
CA ASP A 454 1.98 -10.45 -13.47
C ASP A 454 3.37 -10.35 -14.13
N ALA A 455 4.24 -11.32 -13.91
CA ALA A 455 5.58 -11.32 -14.49
C ALA A 455 5.55 -11.07 -16.00
N LEU A 456 6.44 -10.21 -16.48
CA LEU A 456 6.54 -9.67 -17.84
C LEU A 456 5.32 -8.84 -18.30
N ALA A 457 4.41 -8.46 -17.39
CA ALA A 457 3.41 -7.46 -17.72
C ALA A 457 4.05 -6.08 -17.88
N PHE A 458 3.35 -5.18 -18.54
CA PHE A 458 3.70 -3.78 -18.60
C PHE A 458 2.45 -2.89 -18.65
N THR A 459 2.61 -1.67 -18.14
CA THR A 459 1.62 -0.59 -18.31
C THR A 459 2.14 0.43 -19.31
N LEU A 460 1.23 1.18 -19.93
CA LEU A 460 1.54 2.21 -20.92
C LEU A 460 0.69 3.44 -20.67
N SER A 461 1.33 4.60 -20.46
CA SER A 461 0.69 5.91 -20.49
C SER A 461 1.29 6.78 -21.61
N VAL A 462 0.48 7.66 -22.18
CA VAL A 462 0.87 8.58 -23.26
C VAL A 462 0.32 9.96 -22.95
N GLY A 463 1.21 10.94 -22.74
CA GLY A 463 0.85 12.30 -22.37
C GLY A 463 0.00 12.40 -21.10
N GLY A 464 0.19 11.47 -20.17
CA GLY A 464 -0.60 11.37 -18.95
C GLY A 464 -1.95 10.67 -19.10
N HIS A 465 -2.26 10.11 -20.28
CA HIS A 465 -3.41 9.24 -20.47
C HIS A 465 -3.01 7.78 -20.31
N GLU A 466 -3.66 7.07 -19.40
CA GLU A 466 -3.47 5.63 -19.24
C GLU A 466 -4.09 4.88 -20.44
N ILE A 467 -3.28 4.07 -21.10
CA ILE A 467 -3.68 3.26 -22.27
C ILE A 467 -3.84 1.79 -21.88
N LEU A 468 -2.72 1.19 -21.42
CA LEU A 468 -2.70 -0.17 -20.88
C LEU A 468 -2.42 -0.10 -19.39
N VAL A 469 -3.31 -0.65 -18.61
CA VAL A 469 -3.35 -0.50 -17.15
C VAL A 469 -3.10 -1.82 -16.43
N ASP A 470 -2.69 -1.73 -15.16
CA ASP A 470 -2.88 -2.79 -14.19
C ASP A 470 -4.30 -2.64 -13.60
N PRO A 471 -5.08 -3.71 -13.45
CA PRO A 471 -6.48 -3.61 -13.03
C PRO A 471 -6.69 -3.43 -11.53
N GLY A 472 -5.64 -3.46 -10.70
CA GLY A 472 -5.71 -3.26 -9.26
C GLY A 472 -6.13 -4.50 -8.46
N THR A 473 -6.81 -4.31 -7.32
CA THR A 473 -6.98 -5.37 -6.30
C THR A 473 -8.41 -5.79 -6.00
N TYR A 474 -9.31 -4.85 -5.81
CA TYR A 474 -10.70 -4.96 -5.39
C TYR A 474 -10.92 -5.42 -3.93
N SER A 475 -10.63 -6.68 -3.56
CA SER A 475 -10.96 -7.19 -2.21
C SER A 475 -9.94 -8.19 -1.68
N TYR A 476 -9.91 -8.40 -0.35
CA TYR A 476 -8.95 -9.29 0.32
C TYR A 476 -9.56 -10.56 0.89
N HIS A 477 -10.48 -10.43 1.83
CA HIS A 477 -10.99 -11.55 2.62
C HIS A 477 -12.33 -12.06 2.14
N THR A 478 -13.09 -11.18 1.52
CA THR A 478 -14.42 -11.47 0.98
C THR A 478 -14.34 -11.68 -0.53
N GLN A 479 -15.36 -12.31 -1.12
CA GLN A 479 -15.50 -12.44 -2.58
C GLN A 479 -14.30 -13.12 -3.28
N GLN A 480 -13.96 -14.35 -2.87
CA GLN A 480 -12.80 -15.12 -3.30
C GLN A 480 -12.58 -15.16 -4.82
N VAL A 481 -13.66 -15.26 -5.62
CA VAL A 481 -13.56 -15.29 -7.09
C VAL A 481 -12.92 -14.02 -7.66
N TRP A 482 -13.25 -12.87 -7.09
CA TRP A 482 -12.68 -11.59 -7.48
C TRP A 482 -11.24 -11.44 -6.99
N ARG A 483 -10.95 -11.88 -5.76
CA ARG A 483 -9.58 -11.89 -5.24
C ARG A 483 -8.66 -12.74 -6.13
N ASP A 484 -9.13 -13.92 -6.54
CA ASP A 484 -8.34 -14.80 -7.42
C ASP A 484 -8.17 -14.21 -8.84
N TYR A 485 -9.18 -13.48 -9.35
CA TYR A 485 -9.08 -12.80 -10.63
C TYR A 485 -8.03 -11.68 -10.59
N PHE A 486 -8.19 -10.69 -9.70
CA PHE A 486 -7.36 -9.49 -9.71
C PHE A 486 -5.86 -9.77 -9.45
N LYS A 487 -5.51 -10.83 -8.72
CA LYS A 487 -4.12 -11.23 -8.53
C LYS A 487 -3.62 -12.28 -9.51
N GLY A 488 -4.49 -12.82 -10.37
CA GLY A 488 -4.20 -13.89 -11.32
C GLY A 488 -3.70 -13.36 -12.66
N THR A 489 -2.97 -14.18 -13.41
CA THR A 489 -2.31 -13.79 -14.66
C THR A 489 -3.27 -13.23 -15.72
N SER A 490 -4.53 -13.70 -15.75
CA SER A 490 -5.53 -13.21 -16.72
C SER A 490 -5.94 -11.75 -16.50
N ALA A 491 -5.61 -11.15 -15.37
CA ALA A 491 -5.89 -9.75 -15.06
C ALA A 491 -4.75 -8.80 -15.47
N HIS A 492 -3.65 -9.30 -16.04
CA HIS A 492 -2.46 -8.49 -16.34
C HIS A 492 -2.08 -8.55 -17.82
N ASN A 493 -1.30 -7.56 -18.27
CA ASN A 493 -0.88 -7.38 -19.67
C ASN A 493 0.23 -8.37 -20.05
N THR A 494 -0.04 -9.67 -19.97
CA THR A 494 0.93 -10.73 -20.21
C THR A 494 0.30 -11.98 -20.84
N VAL A 495 1.13 -13.00 -21.08
CA VAL A 495 0.71 -14.27 -21.67
C VAL A 495 0.29 -15.26 -20.58
N ARG A 496 -0.83 -15.95 -20.83
CA ARG A 496 -1.34 -17.06 -20.03
C ARG A 496 -1.31 -18.36 -20.84
N VAL A 497 -0.76 -19.44 -20.28
CA VAL A 497 -0.62 -20.73 -20.95
C VAL A 497 -1.51 -21.78 -20.27
N ASP A 498 -2.23 -22.57 -21.08
CA ASP A 498 -3.14 -23.65 -20.65
C ASP A 498 -4.11 -23.24 -19.54
N ARG A 499 -4.52 -21.96 -19.55
CA ARG A 499 -5.41 -21.35 -18.54
C ARG A 499 -4.87 -21.41 -17.10
N LEU A 500 -3.54 -21.54 -16.94
CA LEU A 500 -2.90 -21.53 -15.63
C LEU A 500 -2.28 -20.16 -15.36
N ASP A 501 -2.23 -19.80 -14.08
CA ASP A 501 -1.47 -18.62 -13.65
C ASP A 501 0.03 -18.96 -13.59
N GLN A 502 0.89 -17.97 -13.83
CA GLN A 502 2.34 -18.09 -13.76
C GLN A 502 2.83 -18.57 -12.40
N SER A 503 2.13 -18.17 -11.35
CA SER A 503 2.39 -18.53 -9.95
C SER A 503 1.19 -19.27 -9.36
N SER A 504 1.40 -20.13 -8.34
CA SER A 504 0.31 -20.93 -7.78
C SER A 504 -0.17 -20.35 -6.47
N SER A 505 -1.44 -19.91 -6.43
CA SER A 505 -2.05 -19.35 -5.22
C SER A 505 -2.29 -20.42 -4.14
N GLY A 506 -1.98 -20.07 -2.90
CA GLY A 506 -2.27 -20.85 -1.68
C GLY A 506 -3.38 -20.25 -0.81
N GLY A 507 -4.00 -19.16 -1.26
CA GLY A 507 -5.02 -18.39 -0.53
C GLY A 507 -4.83 -16.89 -0.75
N ASN A 508 -5.56 -16.07 0.01
CA ASN A 508 -5.61 -14.62 -0.23
C ASN A 508 -4.25 -13.91 -0.16
N PHE A 509 -3.38 -14.33 0.76
CA PHE A 509 -2.06 -13.74 1.00
C PHE A 509 -0.97 -14.81 1.05
N LEU A 510 -1.06 -15.83 0.21
CA LEU A 510 -0.09 -16.91 0.16
C LEU A 510 0.07 -17.40 -1.26
N TRP A 511 1.28 -17.39 -1.76
CA TRP A 511 1.68 -18.09 -2.96
C TRP A 511 2.46 -19.34 -2.58
N LEU A 512 2.15 -20.46 -3.22
CA LEU A 512 2.77 -21.78 -2.97
C LEU A 512 3.97 -22.01 -3.89
N ARG A 513 3.87 -21.46 -5.09
CA ARG A 513 4.95 -21.47 -6.08
C ARG A 513 5.03 -20.07 -6.70
N HIS A 514 6.22 -19.57 -6.78
CA HIS A 514 6.54 -18.29 -7.38
C HIS A 514 7.13 -18.54 -8.77
N ALA A 515 6.70 -17.80 -9.77
CA ALA A 515 7.42 -17.66 -11.01
C ALA A 515 8.70 -16.85 -10.73
N GLY A 516 9.84 -17.37 -11.18
CA GLY A 516 11.08 -16.60 -11.19
C GLY A 516 11.16 -15.79 -12.48
N ALA A 517 11.26 -14.46 -12.37
CA ALA A 517 11.45 -13.58 -13.50
C ALA A 517 12.84 -12.94 -13.47
N GLU A 518 13.40 -12.66 -14.65
CA GLU A 518 14.68 -11.98 -14.76
C GLU A 518 14.76 -11.11 -16.03
N CYS A 519 15.33 -9.94 -15.91
CA CYS A 519 15.67 -9.09 -17.05
C CYS A 519 17.01 -9.55 -17.66
N LEU A 520 16.99 -9.93 -18.92
CA LEU A 520 18.15 -10.38 -19.67
C LEU A 520 18.87 -9.24 -20.35
N GLU A 521 18.13 -8.22 -20.79
CA GLU A 521 18.67 -7.03 -21.45
C GLU A 521 17.82 -5.81 -21.13
N PHE A 522 18.48 -4.70 -20.83
CA PHE A 522 17.86 -3.39 -20.79
C PHE A 522 18.83 -2.36 -21.37
N SER A 523 18.45 -1.80 -22.50
CA SER A 523 19.26 -0.87 -23.30
C SER A 523 18.45 0.37 -23.64
N PRO A 524 18.38 1.37 -22.72
CA PRO A 524 17.74 2.66 -23.01
C PRO A 524 18.65 3.51 -23.89
N GLY A 525 18.12 4.03 -25.00
CA GLY A 525 18.86 4.85 -25.97
C GLY A 525 18.15 6.14 -26.32
N THR A 526 18.76 6.94 -27.21
CA THR A 526 18.17 8.20 -27.69
C THR A 526 17.14 8.01 -28.79
N SER A 527 17.32 7.01 -29.65
CA SER A 527 16.41 6.68 -30.76
C SER A 527 15.52 5.48 -30.49
N GLU A 528 15.94 4.61 -29.60
CA GLU A 528 15.21 3.37 -29.27
C GLU A 528 15.49 2.93 -27.83
N ASP A 529 14.55 2.18 -27.26
CA ASP A 529 14.74 1.44 -26.02
C ASP A 529 14.49 -0.05 -26.27
N VAL A 530 15.32 -0.91 -25.68
CA VAL A 530 15.16 -2.37 -25.72
C VAL A 530 15.10 -2.94 -24.33
N TRP A 531 14.10 -3.80 -24.08
CA TRP A 531 14.02 -4.61 -22.88
C TRP A 531 13.71 -6.05 -23.27
N LEU A 532 14.39 -6.99 -22.66
CA LEU A 532 14.20 -8.43 -22.82
C LEU A 532 14.20 -9.09 -21.45
N ALA A 533 13.16 -9.85 -21.16
CA ALA A 533 13.06 -10.59 -19.90
C ALA A 533 12.43 -11.96 -20.12
N GLN A 534 12.54 -12.84 -19.13
CA GLN A 534 11.93 -14.16 -19.13
C GLN A 534 11.42 -14.55 -17.75
N HIS A 535 10.48 -15.51 -17.71
CA HIS A 535 10.06 -16.17 -16.49
C HIS A 535 9.91 -17.68 -16.69
N ASP A 536 10.00 -18.44 -15.59
CA ASP A 536 9.91 -19.90 -15.55
C ASP A 536 8.54 -20.43 -15.07
N GLY A 537 7.55 -19.56 -14.93
CA GLY A 537 6.25 -19.85 -14.31
C GLY A 537 5.52 -21.05 -14.88
N TYR A 538 5.70 -21.36 -16.17
CA TYR A 538 5.05 -22.48 -16.85
C TYR A 538 5.96 -23.72 -17.03
N THR A 539 7.16 -23.74 -16.46
CA THR A 539 8.05 -24.90 -16.53
C THR A 539 7.56 -26.10 -15.73
N VAL A 540 6.50 -25.92 -14.94
CA VAL A 540 5.82 -27.01 -14.19
C VAL A 540 4.84 -27.82 -15.04
N LEU A 541 4.54 -27.36 -16.25
CA LEU A 541 3.68 -28.09 -17.18
C LEU A 541 4.35 -29.41 -17.59
N PRO A 542 3.58 -30.45 -17.96
CA PRO A 542 4.14 -31.72 -18.47
C PRO A 542 5.08 -31.52 -19.66
N ASP A 543 4.78 -30.59 -20.55
CA ASP A 543 5.71 -30.01 -21.53
C ASP A 543 6.07 -28.60 -21.02
N PRO A 544 7.31 -28.42 -20.52
CA PRO A 544 7.70 -27.13 -19.92
C PRO A 544 7.67 -25.98 -20.92
N VAL A 545 7.08 -24.85 -20.53
CA VAL A 545 7.10 -23.63 -21.32
C VAL A 545 7.91 -22.55 -20.61
N THR A 546 8.89 -21.97 -21.32
CA THR A 546 9.56 -20.73 -20.89
C THR A 546 9.01 -19.59 -21.69
N HIS A 547 8.50 -18.56 -21.02
CA HIS A 547 8.04 -17.34 -21.65
C HIS A 547 9.14 -16.28 -21.62
N LYS A 548 9.47 -15.73 -22.79
CA LYS A 548 10.36 -14.57 -22.95
C LYS A 548 9.60 -13.46 -23.65
N ARG A 549 9.70 -12.25 -23.14
CA ARG A 549 9.13 -11.06 -23.78
C ARG A 549 10.23 -10.08 -24.13
N LYS A 550 10.28 -9.65 -25.38
CA LYS A 550 11.08 -8.53 -25.85
C LYS A 550 10.20 -7.36 -26.16
N ILE A 551 10.55 -6.16 -25.65
CA ILE A 551 9.94 -4.90 -26.01
C ILE A 551 11.01 -4.02 -26.66
N HIS A 552 10.73 -3.53 -27.87
CA HIS A 552 11.57 -2.59 -28.60
C HIS A 552 10.71 -1.37 -28.92
N LEU A 553 11.04 -0.23 -28.34
CA LEU A 553 10.40 1.06 -28.62
C LEU A 553 11.23 1.82 -29.65
N ASP A 554 10.69 2.00 -30.87
CA ASP A 554 11.19 2.98 -31.84
C ASP A 554 10.59 4.36 -31.49
N LYS A 555 11.44 5.28 -31.01
CA LYS A 555 11.02 6.60 -30.55
C LYS A 555 10.66 7.54 -31.71
N HIS A 556 11.28 7.37 -32.86
CA HIS A 556 10.97 8.20 -34.04
C HIS A 556 9.63 7.81 -34.67
N GLY A 557 9.35 6.51 -34.72
CA GLY A 557 8.10 5.98 -35.26
C GLY A 557 6.95 5.99 -34.27
N HIS A 558 7.22 6.21 -32.97
CA HIS A 558 6.30 5.99 -31.85
C HIS A 558 5.65 4.59 -31.91
N VAL A 559 6.49 3.57 -32.10
CA VAL A 559 6.05 2.19 -32.28
C VAL A 559 6.74 1.29 -31.26
N LEU A 560 5.94 0.47 -30.56
CA LEU A 560 6.45 -0.63 -29.75
C LEU A 560 6.30 -1.94 -30.53
N HIS A 561 7.39 -2.66 -30.65
CA HIS A 561 7.44 -4.05 -31.11
C HIS A 561 7.52 -4.96 -29.89
N VAL A 562 6.47 -5.70 -29.60
CA VAL A 562 6.42 -6.67 -28.52
C VAL A 562 6.50 -8.07 -29.12
N THR A 563 7.52 -8.85 -28.71
CA THR A 563 7.67 -10.24 -29.16
C THR A 563 7.61 -11.15 -27.93
N ASP A 564 6.55 -11.95 -27.85
CA ASP A 564 6.39 -13.02 -26.87
C ASP A 564 6.88 -14.35 -27.46
N SER A 565 7.97 -14.90 -26.92
CA SER A 565 8.52 -16.17 -27.32
C SER A 565 8.17 -17.24 -26.30
N LEU A 566 7.42 -18.24 -26.73
CA LEU A 566 7.04 -19.40 -25.92
C LEU A 566 7.86 -20.61 -26.34
N LEU A 567 8.82 -21.01 -25.51
CA LEU A 567 9.75 -22.08 -25.81
C LEU A 567 9.20 -23.39 -25.21
N CYS A 568 8.69 -24.27 -26.08
CA CYS A 568 8.09 -25.55 -25.71
C CYS A 568 8.26 -26.59 -26.83
N SER A 569 7.81 -27.82 -26.61
CA SER A 569 7.94 -28.91 -27.57
C SER A 569 6.59 -29.48 -28.03
N ALA A 570 5.54 -29.29 -27.25
CA ALA A 570 4.20 -29.81 -27.54
C ALA A 570 3.20 -28.70 -27.82
N ARG A 571 1.92 -29.07 -27.94
CA ARG A 571 0.83 -28.16 -28.16
C ARG A 571 0.31 -27.54 -26.86
N HIS A 572 0.12 -26.20 -26.85
CA HIS A 572 -0.45 -25.45 -25.75
C HIS A 572 -1.54 -24.49 -26.22
N GLU A 573 -2.55 -24.27 -25.34
CA GLU A 573 -3.49 -23.16 -25.50
C GLU A 573 -2.82 -21.91 -24.93
N VAL A 574 -2.97 -20.77 -25.63
CA VAL A 574 -2.33 -19.51 -25.24
C VAL A 574 -3.34 -18.38 -25.30
N GLU A 575 -3.36 -17.57 -24.27
CA GLU A 575 -4.09 -16.32 -24.18
C GLU A 575 -3.10 -15.18 -23.97
N LEU A 576 -3.27 -14.07 -24.70
CA LEU A 576 -2.54 -12.82 -24.51
C LEU A 576 -3.55 -11.74 -24.19
N HIS A 577 -3.37 -11.05 -23.06
CA HIS A 577 -4.30 -10.05 -22.54
C HIS A 577 -3.69 -8.64 -22.60
N TRP A 578 -4.54 -7.65 -22.95
CA TRP A 578 -4.26 -6.24 -22.85
C TRP A 578 -5.43 -5.54 -22.18
N HIS A 579 -5.22 -5.06 -20.96
CA HIS A 579 -6.22 -4.36 -20.15
C HIS A 579 -6.13 -2.87 -20.43
N CYS A 580 -7.23 -2.31 -20.93
CA CYS A 580 -7.30 -0.89 -21.28
C CYS A 580 -7.88 -0.09 -20.09
N SER A 581 -7.61 1.21 -20.07
CA SER A 581 -8.25 2.13 -19.12
C SER A 581 -9.78 2.08 -19.30
N GLU A 582 -10.54 2.22 -18.22
CA GLU A 582 -12.00 2.32 -18.22
C GLU A 582 -12.53 3.57 -18.95
N HIS A 583 -11.63 4.51 -19.23
CA HIS A 583 -11.94 5.74 -19.97
C HIS A 583 -11.66 5.62 -21.47
N ALA A 584 -11.09 4.50 -21.90
CA ALA A 584 -10.73 4.26 -23.28
C ALA A 584 -11.92 3.75 -24.10
N THR A 585 -12.05 4.22 -25.34
CA THR A 585 -12.92 3.61 -26.34
C THR A 585 -12.12 2.60 -27.14
N VAL A 586 -12.52 1.33 -27.12
CA VAL A 586 -11.79 0.23 -27.76
C VAL A 586 -12.65 -0.38 -28.86
N ARG A 587 -12.08 -0.53 -30.06
CA ARG A 587 -12.78 -1.10 -31.24
C ARG A 587 -11.90 -2.12 -31.93
N LEU A 588 -12.50 -3.25 -32.30
CA LEU A 588 -11.86 -4.28 -33.12
C LEU A 588 -12.05 -3.92 -34.59
N GLU A 589 -10.96 -3.73 -35.30
CA GLU A 589 -10.87 -3.51 -36.73
C GLU A 589 -10.34 -4.78 -37.43
N ASP A 590 -10.34 -4.80 -38.77
CA ASP A 590 -9.97 -6.01 -39.54
C ASP A 590 -8.59 -6.58 -39.21
N ARG A 591 -7.61 -5.73 -38.87
CA ARG A 591 -6.20 -6.13 -38.64
C ARG A 591 -5.57 -5.64 -37.35
N PHE A 592 -6.28 -4.83 -36.58
CA PHE A 592 -5.79 -4.24 -35.33
C PHE A 592 -6.96 -3.91 -34.40
N VAL A 593 -6.64 -3.68 -33.15
CA VAL A 593 -7.56 -3.08 -32.19
C VAL A 593 -7.16 -1.62 -32.01
N ARG A 594 -8.14 -0.74 -32.14
CA ARG A 594 -7.98 0.71 -31.95
C ARG A 594 -8.46 1.11 -30.57
N ILE A 595 -7.61 1.82 -29.86
CA ILE A 595 -7.86 2.39 -28.52
C ILE A 595 -7.79 3.90 -28.66
N GLU A 596 -8.82 4.60 -28.17
CA GLU A 596 -8.89 6.06 -28.17
C GLU A 596 -9.12 6.57 -26.73
N THR A 597 -8.30 7.48 -26.26
CA THR A 597 -8.46 8.16 -24.99
C THR A 597 -7.92 9.60 -25.08
N GLY A 598 -8.74 10.60 -24.75
CA GLY A 598 -8.38 12.00 -24.97
C GLY A 598 -8.07 12.29 -26.45
N ASP A 599 -6.88 12.81 -26.70
CA ASP A 599 -6.35 13.04 -28.06
C ASP A 599 -5.40 11.94 -28.54
N VAL A 600 -5.23 10.87 -27.76
CA VAL A 600 -4.32 9.75 -28.04
C VAL A 600 -5.07 8.63 -28.76
N ILE A 601 -4.44 8.10 -29.81
CA ILE A 601 -4.89 6.93 -30.56
C ILE A 601 -3.79 5.89 -30.53
N VAL A 602 -4.13 4.68 -30.11
CA VAL A 602 -3.22 3.53 -30.11
C VAL A 602 -3.83 2.41 -30.94
N GLU A 603 -3.03 1.89 -31.87
CA GLU A 603 -3.40 0.77 -32.73
C GLU A 603 -2.54 -0.44 -32.35
N ILE A 604 -3.20 -1.53 -31.92
CA ILE A 604 -2.53 -2.77 -31.54
C ILE A 604 -2.80 -3.82 -32.59
N SER A 605 -1.78 -4.25 -33.36
CA SER A 605 -1.91 -5.28 -34.36
C SER A 605 -2.15 -6.66 -33.74
N MET A 606 -2.91 -7.48 -34.41
CA MET A 606 -3.10 -8.87 -34.03
C MET A 606 -1.83 -9.70 -34.32
N PRO A 607 -1.45 -10.66 -33.45
CA PRO A 607 -0.52 -11.70 -33.85
C PRO A 607 -1.03 -12.44 -35.09
N GLY A 608 -0.13 -12.88 -35.94
CA GLY A 608 -0.50 -13.60 -37.19
C GLY A 608 -1.42 -14.80 -36.93
N LEU A 609 -2.23 -15.17 -37.93
CA LEU A 609 -3.20 -16.27 -37.86
C LEU A 609 -2.60 -17.60 -37.30
N PRO A 610 -3.38 -18.41 -36.56
CA PRO A 610 -4.86 -18.42 -36.48
C PRO A 610 -5.41 -17.91 -35.11
N TRP A 611 -5.09 -16.72 -34.69
CA TRP A 611 -5.52 -16.15 -33.42
C TRP A 611 -6.91 -15.49 -33.52
N GLN A 612 -7.73 -15.68 -32.48
CA GLN A 612 -9.04 -15.02 -32.34
C GLN A 612 -8.85 -13.82 -31.38
N ALA A 613 -9.30 -12.66 -31.85
CA ALA A 613 -9.36 -11.45 -31.05
C ALA A 613 -10.78 -11.24 -30.52
N GLU A 614 -10.92 -10.82 -29.29
CA GLU A 614 -12.19 -10.41 -28.71
C GLU A 614 -11.95 -9.25 -27.72
N ILE A 615 -12.92 -8.35 -27.63
CA ILE A 615 -12.96 -7.30 -26.62
C ILE A 615 -13.98 -7.73 -25.58
N ILE A 616 -13.56 -7.81 -24.34
CA ILE A 616 -14.36 -8.28 -23.21
C ILE A 616 -14.46 -7.15 -22.19
N GLU A 617 -15.68 -6.86 -21.78
CA GLU A 617 -15.98 -5.84 -20.79
C GLU A 617 -17.06 -6.36 -19.85
N GLY A 618 -16.78 -6.36 -18.56
CA GLY A 618 -17.75 -6.72 -17.52
C GLY A 618 -18.17 -8.19 -17.48
N GLN A 619 -17.35 -9.14 -17.98
CA GLN A 619 -17.65 -10.56 -17.90
C GLN A 619 -17.55 -11.04 -16.45
N LEU A 620 -18.54 -11.85 -16.01
CA LEU A 620 -18.63 -12.33 -14.63
C LEU A 620 -18.07 -13.75 -14.45
N GLU A 621 -18.21 -14.63 -15.42
CA GLU A 621 -17.81 -16.06 -15.35
C GLU A 621 -17.10 -16.52 -16.62
N PRO A 622 -15.77 -16.78 -16.54
CA PRO A 622 -14.87 -16.32 -15.48
C PRO A 622 -14.77 -14.80 -15.52
N PRO A 623 -14.41 -14.12 -14.40
CA PRO A 623 -14.24 -12.67 -14.40
C PRO A 623 -13.19 -12.22 -15.42
N LEU A 624 -13.52 -11.20 -16.22
CA LEU A 624 -12.60 -10.53 -17.15
C LEU A 624 -13.18 -9.18 -17.58
N GLY A 625 -12.34 -8.19 -17.84
CA GLY A 625 -12.77 -6.87 -18.27
C GLY A 625 -13.28 -6.00 -17.11
N TRP A 626 -12.52 -5.96 -16.03
CA TRP A 626 -12.81 -5.17 -14.84
C TRP A 626 -11.54 -4.48 -14.33
N ILE A 627 -11.72 -3.28 -13.77
CA ILE A 627 -10.69 -2.51 -13.07
C ILE A 627 -11.20 -2.06 -11.70
N SER A 628 -10.30 -1.97 -10.73
CA SER A 628 -10.58 -1.56 -9.36
C SER A 628 -9.61 -0.47 -8.92
N ARG A 629 -10.04 0.79 -9.03
CA ARG A 629 -9.26 1.95 -8.60
C ARG A 629 -9.25 2.17 -7.10
N ARG A 630 -10.23 1.58 -6.41
CA ARG A 630 -10.42 1.71 -4.97
C ARG A 630 -10.83 0.39 -4.38
N PHE A 631 -10.43 0.18 -3.13
CA PHE A 631 -10.79 -1.02 -2.39
C PHE A 631 -12.32 -1.21 -2.37
N ASP A 632 -12.75 -2.42 -2.69
CA ASP A 632 -14.16 -2.86 -2.73
C ASP A 632 -15.04 -2.14 -3.77
N THR A 633 -14.41 -1.44 -4.73
CA THR A 633 -15.10 -0.78 -5.84
C THR A 633 -14.48 -1.23 -7.15
N LYS A 634 -15.28 -1.75 -8.08
CA LYS A 634 -14.82 -2.13 -9.42
C LYS A 634 -15.78 -1.62 -10.49
N VAL A 635 -15.23 -1.29 -11.63
CA VAL A 635 -15.98 -0.87 -12.81
C VAL A 635 -15.59 -1.74 -14.00
N GLN A 636 -16.45 -1.77 -15.00
CA GLN A 636 -16.15 -2.45 -16.26
C GLN A 636 -15.03 -1.69 -16.98
N SER A 637 -14.14 -2.45 -17.63
CA SER A 637 -13.00 -1.90 -18.37
C SER A 637 -12.70 -2.80 -19.55
N PRO A 638 -12.45 -2.26 -20.75
CA PRO A 638 -12.20 -3.09 -21.92
C PRO A 638 -10.91 -3.90 -21.78
N THR A 639 -10.99 -5.19 -22.02
CA THR A 639 -9.85 -6.10 -22.11
C THR A 639 -9.82 -6.72 -23.50
N ILE A 640 -8.71 -6.56 -24.19
CA ILE A 640 -8.43 -7.23 -25.45
C ILE A 640 -7.83 -8.58 -25.12
N ARG A 641 -8.44 -9.66 -25.58
CA ARG A 641 -7.90 -11.02 -25.47
C ARG A 641 -7.64 -11.61 -26.85
N TRP A 642 -6.43 -12.04 -27.07
CA TRP A 642 -6.11 -12.92 -28.17
C TRP A 642 -5.95 -14.34 -27.67
N ARG A 643 -6.62 -15.28 -28.34
CA ARG A 643 -6.59 -16.68 -27.98
C ARG A 643 -6.30 -17.56 -29.18
N GLY A 644 -5.39 -18.52 -28.99
CA GLY A 644 -5.01 -19.47 -30.01
C GLY A 644 -4.30 -20.69 -29.43
N ALA A 645 -3.79 -21.54 -30.30
CA ALA A 645 -2.95 -22.66 -29.91
C ALA A 645 -1.62 -22.59 -30.66
N ILE A 646 -0.56 -22.97 -29.97
CA ILE A 646 0.77 -23.16 -30.55
C ILE A 646 1.11 -24.66 -30.59
N ASP A 647 1.99 -25.07 -31.49
CA ASP A 647 2.49 -26.44 -31.60
C ASP A 647 4.02 -26.38 -31.65
N GLY A 648 4.67 -26.61 -30.49
CA GLY A 648 6.08 -26.33 -30.28
C GLY A 648 6.36 -24.83 -30.10
N THR A 649 7.65 -24.47 -30.17
CA THR A 649 8.12 -23.10 -29.96
C THR A 649 7.45 -22.12 -30.91
N ALA A 650 6.94 -21.01 -30.38
CA ALA A 650 6.25 -19.95 -31.13
C ALA A 650 6.72 -18.56 -30.73
N HIS A 651 6.60 -17.61 -31.67
CA HIS A 651 6.86 -16.20 -31.45
C HIS A 651 5.61 -15.40 -31.84
N LEU A 652 5.05 -14.68 -30.87
CA LEU A 652 3.88 -13.83 -31.05
C LEU A 652 4.36 -12.40 -31.20
N GLU A 653 4.14 -11.81 -32.36
CA GLU A 653 4.53 -10.43 -32.62
C GLU A 653 3.32 -9.51 -32.50
N THR A 654 3.41 -8.52 -31.63
CA THR A 654 2.42 -7.46 -31.45
C THR A 654 3.07 -6.12 -31.77
N LEU A 655 2.45 -5.35 -32.65
CA LEU A 655 2.87 -3.99 -32.97
C LEU A 655 1.90 -3.01 -32.32
N ILE A 656 2.40 -2.10 -31.50
CA ILE A 656 1.62 -1.05 -30.84
C ILE A 656 2.07 0.29 -31.43
N LYS A 657 1.21 0.92 -32.22
CA LYS A 657 1.48 2.21 -32.86
C LYS A 657 0.75 3.32 -32.12
N ILE A 658 1.47 4.35 -31.72
CA ILE A 658 0.97 5.51 -30.99
C ILE A 658 0.88 6.71 -31.91
N SER A 659 -0.24 7.42 -31.89
CA SER A 659 -0.46 8.66 -32.64
C SER A 659 -1.41 9.59 -31.89
N ARG A 660 -1.53 10.84 -32.34
CA ARG A 660 -2.47 11.82 -31.78
C ARG A 660 -3.44 12.33 -32.84
N THR A 661 -4.63 12.75 -32.42
CA THR A 661 -5.69 13.25 -33.32
C THR A 661 -5.33 14.57 -34.04
N LYS A 662 -4.23 15.24 -33.65
CA LYS A 662 -3.73 16.48 -34.26
C LYS A 662 -2.63 16.25 -35.27
N ASP A 663 -2.14 15.05 -35.39
CA ASP A 663 -1.15 14.61 -36.38
C ASP A 663 -1.88 13.97 -37.57
#